data_a4bd8207b555c5bba7254fc29fcfc8a2
#
_entry.id   a4bd8207b555c5bba7254fc29fcfc8a2
#
_cell.length_a   1.000
_cell.length_b   1.000
_cell.length_c   1.000
_cell.angle_alpha   90.00
_cell.angle_beta   90.00
_cell.angle_gamma   90.00
#
_symmetry.space_group_name_H-M   'P 1'
#
loop_
_entity.id
_entity.type
_entity.pdbx_description
1 polymer ?
#
loop_
_entity_poly.entity_id
_entity_poly.type
_entity_poly.pdbx_seq_one_letter_code
_entity_poly.pdbx_strand_id
1 'polypeptide(L)'
;MVIVSSLAGGTGSGLILPVALYLKNYLATKFQASANITRGFFILPEVFYEVIRGQSERNNLKCNAYATLRELDAFLMKGDETLPEKYEKTVKLEFPRVGSNDVEEYNVRPYDFCFLFDAQNTEGKKLNSFNQYLDHAANCIYSQSIGPMNKRSNSSEDNTIRELCAERGRNRYAGAGSAMLIYPYEDVREYIALNWTKECVSSQWLVFDRMYKEKCLANAEMRAQGLNRRDINASVDYIESINQMAKQKDPFALSIEKACTIYDEGGYKKVNDKWTEYVGQLKKFVKDSTMNGQMDLDAQKNLAMGMINEVEIGSKQAAEELQDAYREMEKYKDMVVKRSEDTARTIAYSIFKAKNDSITKEKLPHQMETYLRDEEGNFIHPNAVRYFLYQALELMKAEKVLVEKENDKKEKSFDGMYAIFDNTKTDDEIETVDQLTERKIDKKTQQEFKDKLRFYIGETDKYRTSSVLAEVLAEGIDYISSLCEAFQNFYTSFENRIEALDRRIAALSKKYGNTAGRTSRYVCATPNCFQRLLKEMPYTGSSITIDKELAEEIYNKVRNYSMLKDKPKNGGYFEQIFDNGIIGYFKKSLMEIYGSTVNMDVLTALEKEAKYEKNEYDATRIEQYVKKVIAETRNLSNPFIERPLGEQKAPIAACTYSKELDPKDDSPRSMLIAKELGNYGGTPDEDIPLNMIMFYQSIYGLRANKLSKFSPGCAAEGRSDGEYYKAYYEVVSQIKPKSDKTPVITPHIDRNWHIVSALPDLDEENQRRQEREIYRAFALGIICDLVCYSKISEGKYLYRLELNDLEPEEFVVSNGTPCDHYYEVLDALTINPVAVQTILSYMKEKFADERNSSGKLDFEHSYLRRQINELASIEYGKAGLSIFDVALLLKVSTPSAEFDKTVGKGIMREILTLIYEYAQTMVLEADLDGIYGKFVLEQFEMFDKNIDWYMDNWKDNFSDYINDLMRIAVSDIERKKLTDIYEKMRKIMKESSKKRG
;
A
#
# COMPACT_ATOMS: atom_id res chain seq x y z
N MET A 1 -18.11 -1.96 19.11
CA MET A 1 -16.64 -1.82 18.95
C MET A 1 -16.10 -2.98 18.14
N VAL A 2 -15.21 -2.74 17.18
CA VAL A 2 -14.55 -3.80 16.41
C VAL A 2 -13.04 -3.72 16.63
N ILE A 3 -12.42 -4.84 16.98
CA ILE A 3 -10.98 -4.96 17.13
C ILE A 3 -10.48 -5.91 16.05
N VAL A 4 -9.58 -5.41 15.19
CA VAL A 4 -9.03 -6.17 14.06
C VAL A 4 -7.58 -6.50 14.35
N SER A 5 -7.22 -7.76 14.23
CA SER A 5 -5.84 -8.21 14.44
C SER A 5 -5.55 -9.48 13.65
N SER A 6 -4.26 -9.82 13.57
CA SER A 6 -3.83 -11.13 13.11
C SER A 6 -3.44 -12.02 14.29
N LEU A 7 -3.84 -13.27 14.26
CA LEU A 7 -3.40 -14.27 15.22
C LEU A 7 -2.01 -14.86 14.90
N ALA A 8 -1.47 -14.52 13.74
CA ALA A 8 -0.21 -15.07 13.26
C ALA A 8 1.02 -14.46 13.93
N GLY A 9 1.03 -13.15 14.14
CA GLY A 9 2.19 -12.42 14.67
C GLY A 9 2.17 -12.28 16.18
N GLY A 10 3.34 -12.24 16.84
CA GLY A 10 3.46 -12.15 18.30
C GLY A 10 2.81 -10.90 18.90
N THR A 11 2.99 -9.71 18.29
CA THR A 11 2.42 -8.46 18.81
C THR A 11 0.90 -8.42 18.71
N GLY A 12 0.36 -8.73 17.52
CA GLY A 12 -1.08 -8.68 17.29
C GLY A 12 -1.83 -9.68 18.14
N SER A 13 -1.38 -10.90 18.17
CA SER A 13 -1.98 -11.99 18.92
C SER A 13 -1.90 -11.77 20.45
N GLY A 14 -0.75 -11.25 20.94
CA GLY A 14 -0.60 -10.97 22.38
C GLY A 14 -1.41 -9.78 22.89
N LEU A 15 -1.80 -8.84 22.02
CA LEU A 15 -2.53 -7.65 22.42
C LEU A 15 -4.06 -7.77 22.34
N ILE A 16 -4.61 -8.78 21.68
CA ILE A 16 -6.07 -8.88 21.47
C ILE A 16 -6.87 -8.98 22.76
N LEU A 17 -6.38 -9.70 23.75
CA LEU A 17 -7.03 -9.84 25.06
C LEU A 17 -6.88 -8.57 25.91
N PRO A 18 -5.66 -8.10 26.21
CA PRO A 18 -5.45 -6.91 27.04
C PRO A 18 -6.20 -5.69 26.51
N VAL A 19 -6.08 -5.42 25.19
CA VAL A 19 -6.71 -4.26 24.57
C VAL A 19 -8.23 -4.35 24.62
N ALA A 20 -8.80 -5.52 24.34
CA ALA A 20 -10.25 -5.70 24.39
C ALA A 20 -10.81 -5.54 25.81
N LEU A 21 -10.16 -6.13 26.80
CA LEU A 21 -10.57 -6.03 28.19
C LEU A 21 -10.50 -4.58 28.69
N TYR A 22 -9.38 -3.90 28.43
CA TYR A 22 -9.21 -2.49 28.77
C TYR A 22 -10.26 -1.59 28.12
N LEU A 23 -10.45 -1.73 26.80
CA LEU A 23 -11.43 -0.93 26.07
C LEU A 23 -12.87 -1.23 26.50
N LYS A 24 -13.20 -2.50 26.76
CA LYS A 24 -14.54 -2.87 27.25
C LYS A 24 -14.84 -2.26 28.62
N ASN A 25 -13.88 -2.31 29.52
CA ASN A 25 -13.99 -1.69 30.83
C ASN A 25 -14.09 -0.14 30.71
N TYR A 26 -13.26 0.46 29.88
CA TYR A 26 -13.30 1.91 29.63
C TYR A 26 -14.66 2.35 29.07
N LEU A 27 -15.20 1.62 28.08
CA LEU A 27 -16.50 1.93 27.49
C LEU A 27 -17.65 1.73 28.48
N ALA A 28 -17.60 0.68 29.30
CA ALA A 28 -18.60 0.46 30.36
C ALA A 28 -18.60 1.60 31.39
N THR A 29 -17.41 2.11 31.72
CA THR A 29 -17.25 3.24 32.66
C THR A 29 -17.75 4.57 32.08
N LYS A 30 -17.54 4.80 30.78
CA LYS A 30 -17.90 6.06 30.12
C LYS A 30 -19.33 6.11 29.58
N PHE A 31 -19.87 4.98 29.17
CA PHE A 31 -21.15 4.86 28.50
C PHE A 31 -22.10 3.90 29.29
N GLN A 32 -22.47 4.31 30.49
CA GLN A 32 -23.15 3.50 31.54
C GLN A 32 -24.43 2.76 31.14
N ALA A 33 -25.05 3.05 30.02
CA ALA A 33 -26.37 2.49 29.68
C ALA A 33 -26.45 1.82 28.29
N SER A 34 -25.40 1.84 27.47
CA SER A 34 -25.47 1.23 26.15
C SER A 34 -24.90 -0.18 26.16
N ALA A 35 -25.65 -1.14 25.63
CA ALA A 35 -25.14 -2.47 25.34
C ALA A 35 -24.04 -2.37 24.30
N ASN A 36 -22.80 -2.21 24.75
CA ASN A 36 -21.63 -2.14 23.86
C ASN A 36 -21.28 -3.54 23.36
N ILE A 37 -21.63 -3.84 22.12
CA ILE A 37 -21.22 -5.08 21.46
C ILE A 37 -19.76 -4.96 21.03
N THR A 38 -18.93 -5.88 21.49
CA THR A 38 -17.52 -5.98 21.16
C THR A 38 -17.29 -7.13 20.20
N ARG A 39 -16.79 -6.83 19.00
CA ARG A 39 -16.50 -7.79 17.94
C ARG A 39 -14.99 -7.92 17.77
N GLY A 40 -14.49 -9.16 17.73
CA GLY A 40 -13.13 -9.45 17.25
C GLY A 40 -13.16 -9.82 15.77
N PHE A 41 -12.21 -9.35 14.98
CA PHE A 41 -12.00 -9.81 13.61
C PHE A 41 -10.56 -10.26 13.47
N PHE A 42 -10.33 -11.57 13.40
CA PHE A 42 -9.02 -12.18 13.54
C PHE A 42 -8.62 -12.93 12.28
N ILE A 43 -7.51 -12.50 11.70
CA ILE A 43 -6.95 -13.11 10.48
C ILE A 43 -6.06 -14.28 10.87
N LEU A 44 -6.34 -15.45 10.28
CA LEU A 44 -5.61 -16.70 10.53
C LEU A 44 -4.29 -16.76 9.74
N PRO A 45 -3.33 -17.57 10.20
CA PRO A 45 -1.98 -17.70 9.62
C PRO A 45 -1.90 -17.99 8.14
N GLU A 46 -2.80 -18.80 7.58
CA GLU A 46 -2.75 -19.22 6.17
C GLU A 46 -2.84 -18.05 5.18
N VAL A 47 -3.49 -16.96 5.59
CA VAL A 47 -3.59 -15.73 4.79
C VAL A 47 -2.21 -15.13 4.50
N PHE A 48 -1.23 -15.37 5.38
CA PHE A 48 0.13 -14.83 5.26
C PHE A 48 1.12 -15.76 4.52
N TYR A 49 0.71 -16.96 4.10
CA TYR A 49 1.63 -17.95 3.52
C TYR A 49 2.21 -17.57 2.17
N GLU A 50 1.62 -16.61 1.48
CA GLU A 50 2.21 -16.04 0.26
C GLU A 50 3.46 -15.21 0.59
N VAL A 51 3.40 -14.46 1.67
CA VAL A 51 4.48 -13.57 2.12
C VAL A 51 5.52 -14.37 2.91
N ILE A 52 5.07 -15.32 3.76
CA ILE A 52 5.92 -16.13 4.63
C ILE A 52 6.09 -17.51 4.03
N ARG A 53 7.28 -17.80 3.52
CA ARG A 53 7.56 -19.02 2.75
C ARG A 53 8.25 -20.11 3.59
N GLY A 54 8.95 -19.76 4.65
CA GLY A 54 9.67 -20.70 5.52
C GLY A 54 8.72 -21.62 6.31
N GLN A 55 8.97 -22.94 6.29
CA GLN A 55 8.11 -23.90 7.00
C GLN A 55 8.18 -23.71 8.52
N SER A 56 9.37 -23.46 9.06
CA SER A 56 9.55 -23.17 10.49
C SER A 56 8.80 -21.91 10.92
N GLU A 57 8.87 -20.87 10.11
CA GLU A 57 8.14 -19.62 10.37
C GLU A 57 6.62 -19.86 10.34
N ARG A 58 6.12 -20.63 9.39
CA ARG A 58 4.69 -21.01 9.31
C ARG A 58 4.24 -21.79 10.53
N ASN A 59 5.07 -22.70 11.05
CA ASN A 59 4.79 -23.44 12.27
C ASN A 59 4.71 -22.50 13.48
N ASN A 60 5.60 -21.51 13.57
CA ASN A 60 5.53 -20.49 14.61
C ASN A 60 4.23 -19.66 14.54
N LEU A 61 3.79 -19.30 13.33
CA LEU A 61 2.50 -18.58 13.17
C LEU A 61 1.31 -19.42 13.65
N LYS A 62 1.28 -20.71 13.31
CA LYS A 62 0.25 -21.65 13.79
C LYS A 62 0.27 -21.79 15.30
N CYS A 63 1.48 -21.91 15.86
CA CYS A 63 1.68 -22.00 17.30
C CYS A 63 1.15 -20.78 18.03
N ASN A 64 1.49 -19.57 17.55
CA ASN A 64 0.97 -18.32 18.11
C ASN A 64 -0.57 -18.25 18.03
N ALA A 65 -1.13 -18.62 16.89
CA ALA A 65 -2.57 -18.59 16.71
C ALA A 65 -3.29 -19.59 17.64
N TYR A 66 -2.73 -20.78 17.80
CA TYR A 66 -3.30 -21.76 18.71
C TYR A 66 -3.23 -21.30 20.17
N ALA A 67 -2.07 -20.80 20.60
CA ALA A 67 -1.90 -20.27 21.95
C ALA A 67 -2.89 -19.12 22.25
N THR A 68 -2.97 -18.17 21.34
CA THR A 68 -3.91 -17.04 21.45
C THR A 68 -5.37 -17.49 21.55
N LEU A 69 -5.77 -18.46 20.71
CA LEU A 69 -7.13 -18.96 20.72
C LEU A 69 -7.44 -19.76 22.01
N ARG A 70 -6.47 -20.44 22.57
CA ARG A 70 -6.64 -21.08 23.90
C ARG A 70 -6.95 -20.06 24.99
N GLU A 71 -6.17 -18.97 25.02
CA GLU A 71 -6.37 -17.89 25.99
C GLU A 71 -7.70 -17.18 25.77
N LEU A 72 -7.98 -16.84 24.49
CA LEU A 72 -9.23 -16.19 24.11
C LEU A 72 -10.45 -17.07 24.43
N ASP A 73 -10.39 -18.36 24.09
CA ASP A 73 -11.47 -19.32 24.32
C ASP A 73 -11.78 -19.45 25.81
N ALA A 74 -10.76 -19.45 26.68
CA ALA A 74 -10.95 -19.46 28.12
C ALA A 74 -11.80 -18.28 28.61
N PHE A 75 -11.55 -17.07 28.09
CA PHE A 75 -12.38 -15.91 28.43
C PHE A 75 -13.77 -15.94 27.80
N LEU A 76 -13.88 -16.46 26.59
CA LEU A 76 -15.17 -16.57 25.90
C LEU A 76 -16.06 -17.66 26.49
N MET A 77 -15.46 -18.69 27.10
CA MET A 77 -16.16 -19.76 27.78
C MET A 77 -16.79 -19.38 29.11
N LYS A 78 -16.55 -18.20 29.64
CA LYS A 78 -17.11 -17.78 30.91
C LYS A 78 -18.64 -18.03 30.96
N GLY A 79 -19.05 -18.89 31.91
CA GLY A 79 -20.41 -19.38 32.04
C GLY A 79 -20.72 -20.64 31.21
N ASP A 80 -19.75 -21.27 30.57
CA ASP A 80 -19.90 -22.58 29.93
C ASP A 80 -19.90 -23.69 31.00
N GLU A 81 -20.85 -24.61 30.90
CA GLU A 81 -21.00 -25.73 31.83
C GLU A 81 -19.81 -26.71 31.76
N THR A 82 -19.07 -26.72 30.66
CA THR A 82 -17.88 -27.58 30.49
C THR A 82 -16.67 -27.03 31.21
N LEU A 83 -16.66 -25.78 31.61
CA LEU A 83 -15.57 -25.16 32.37
C LEU A 83 -15.82 -25.30 33.86
N PRO A 84 -14.94 -25.95 34.62
CA PRO A 84 -15.09 -26.09 36.09
C PRO A 84 -15.25 -24.72 36.76
N GLU A 85 -16.17 -24.59 37.70
CA GLU A 85 -16.48 -23.32 38.38
C GLU A 85 -15.27 -22.65 39.01
N LYS A 86 -14.34 -23.46 39.58
CA LYS A 86 -13.09 -22.94 40.15
C LYS A 86 -12.22 -22.22 39.12
N TYR A 87 -12.21 -22.69 37.87
CA TYR A 87 -11.42 -22.07 36.79
C TYR A 87 -12.06 -20.80 36.27
N GLU A 88 -13.38 -20.73 36.26
CA GLU A 88 -14.11 -19.51 35.91
C GLU A 88 -13.68 -18.32 36.78
N LYS A 89 -13.42 -18.56 38.06
CA LYS A 89 -12.92 -17.55 39.00
C LYS A 89 -11.46 -17.17 38.78
N THR A 90 -10.70 -18.04 38.18
CA THR A 90 -9.27 -17.81 37.88
C THR A 90 -9.02 -17.22 36.49
N VAL A 91 -10.04 -17.25 35.59
CA VAL A 91 -9.92 -16.65 34.26
C VAL A 91 -10.06 -15.13 34.38
N LYS A 92 -8.92 -14.49 34.65
CA LYS A 92 -8.81 -13.03 34.82
C LYS A 92 -7.42 -12.56 34.33
N LEU A 93 -7.33 -11.30 33.95
CA LEU A 93 -6.09 -10.60 33.73
C LEU A 93 -5.90 -9.50 34.74
N GLU A 94 -4.71 -9.36 35.25
CA GLU A 94 -4.34 -8.31 36.19
C GLU A 94 -3.34 -7.37 35.53
N PHE A 95 -3.64 -6.09 35.50
CA PHE A 95 -2.76 -5.07 34.96
C PHE A 95 -2.37 -4.07 36.05
N PRO A 96 -1.09 -3.63 36.08
CA PRO A 96 -0.72 -2.51 36.92
C PRO A 96 -1.47 -1.26 36.50
N ARG A 97 -2.09 -0.59 37.44
CA ARG A 97 -2.79 0.66 37.18
C ARG A 97 -1.77 1.76 36.91
N VAL A 98 -1.97 2.49 35.79
CA VAL A 98 -1.06 3.56 35.38
C VAL A 98 -0.98 4.62 36.48
N GLY A 99 0.23 4.84 37.01
CA GLY A 99 0.50 5.86 38.02
C GLY A 99 0.23 5.46 39.48
N SER A 100 -0.05 4.17 39.74
CA SER A 100 -0.17 3.63 41.10
C SER A 100 0.48 2.24 41.19
N ASN A 101 0.69 1.75 42.42
CA ASN A 101 1.12 0.37 42.64
C ASN A 101 -0.05 -0.61 42.73
N ASP A 102 -1.27 -0.14 42.45
CA ASP A 102 -2.47 -0.94 42.50
C ASP A 102 -2.58 -1.80 41.25
N VAL A 103 -3.15 -2.97 41.40
CA VAL A 103 -3.45 -3.90 40.30
C VAL A 103 -4.95 -3.81 39.98
N GLU A 104 -5.28 -3.66 38.71
CA GLU A 104 -6.65 -3.68 38.23
C GLU A 104 -6.96 -5.03 37.62
N GLU A 105 -7.99 -5.68 38.10
CA GLU A 105 -8.40 -7.01 37.68
C GLU A 105 -9.49 -6.94 36.62
N TYR A 106 -9.31 -7.68 35.52
CA TYR A 106 -10.27 -7.81 34.44
C TYR A 106 -10.70 -9.28 34.32
N ASN A 107 -11.96 -9.55 34.71
CA ASN A 107 -12.54 -10.90 34.68
C ASN A 107 -13.78 -11.02 33.80
N VAL A 108 -14.00 -10.02 32.93
CA VAL A 108 -15.15 -9.97 32.01
C VAL A 108 -14.81 -10.64 30.67
N ARG A 109 -15.85 -11.05 29.93
CA ARG A 109 -15.71 -11.55 28.59
C ARG A 109 -15.22 -10.41 27.66
N PRO A 110 -14.08 -10.54 26.96
CA PRO A 110 -13.50 -9.44 26.14
C PRO A 110 -14.32 -9.15 24.89
N TYR A 111 -14.89 -10.19 24.27
CA TYR A 111 -15.67 -10.10 23.05
C TYR A 111 -17.01 -10.76 23.21
N ASP A 112 -18.02 -10.21 22.58
CA ASP A 112 -19.32 -10.86 22.52
C ASP A 112 -19.29 -11.99 21.48
N PHE A 113 -18.56 -11.77 20.36
CA PHE A 113 -18.22 -12.81 19.39
C PHE A 113 -16.97 -12.41 18.58
N CYS A 114 -16.33 -13.42 17.97
CA CYS A 114 -15.08 -13.27 17.23
C CYS A 114 -15.22 -13.86 15.83
N PHE A 115 -14.99 -13.04 14.81
CA PHE A 115 -14.85 -13.51 13.45
C PHE A 115 -13.45 -14.06 13.24
N LEU A 116 -13.36 -15.30 12.78
CA LEU A 116 -12.13 -15.91 12.30
C LEU A 116 -12.13 -15.85 10.78
N PHE A 117 -11.10 -15.22 10.23
CA PHE A 117 -10.94 -15.06 8.79
C PHE A 117 -9.85 -16.00 8.28
N ASP A 118 -10.28 -17.05 7.59
CA ASP A 118 -9.44 -18.11 7.03
C ASP A 118 -9.01 -17.78 5.59
N ALA A 119 -7.98 -18.48 5.10
CA ALA A 119 -7.59 -18.44 3.70
C ALA A 119 -8.54 -19.18 2.77
N GLN A 120 -9.44 -20.00 3.29
CA GLN A 120 -10.44 -20.74 2.52
C GLN A 120 -11.85 -20.38 3.01
N ASN A 121 -12.77 -20.23 2.05
CA ASN A 121 -14.18 -20.12 2.38
C ASN A 121 -14.81 -21.47 2.70
N THR A 122 -16.08 -21.48 3.08
CA THR A 122 -16.85 -22.71 3.39
C THR A 122 -16.92 -23.73 2.25
N GLU A 123 -16.60 -23.34 1.02
CA GLU A 123 -16.53 -24.23 -0.16
C GLU A 123 -15.08 -24.59 -0.55
N GLY A 124 -14.08 -24.21 0.26
CA GLY A 124 -12.68 -24.49 -0.02
C GLY A 124 -12.02 -23.56 -1.04
N LYS A 125 -12.68 -22.48 -1.47
CA LYS A 125 -12.11 -21.51 -2.41
C LYS A 125 -11.09 -20.61 -1.70
N LYS A 126 -9.99 -20.31 -2.39
CA LYS A 126 -8.90 -19.42 -1.95
C LYS A 126 -8.84 -18.17 -2.81
N LEU A 127 -8.30 -17.09 -2.25
CA LEU A 127 -7.90 -15.90 -2.99
C LEU A 127 -6.48 -16.06 -3.53
N ASN A 128 -6.12 -15.24 -4.54
CA ASN A 128 -4.86 -15.43 -5.26
C ASN A 128 -3.67 -14.68 -4.67
N SER A 129 -3.91 -13.69 -3.83
CA SER A 129 -2.84 -12.87 -3.26
C SER A 129 -3.18 -12.36 -1.87
N PHE A 130 -2.14 -12.07 -1.10
CA PHE A 130 -2.26 -11.47 0.24
C PHE A 130 -3.10 -10.18 0.22
N ASN A 131 -2.89 -9.30 -0.74
CA ASN A 131 -3.65 -8.05 -0.84
C ASN A 131 -5.14 -8.31 -1.07
N GLN A 132 -5.51 -9.34 -1.84
CA GLN A 132 -6.91 -9.71 -2.05
C GLN A 132 -7.56 -10.19 -0.75
N TYR A 133 -6.83 -10.90 0.12
CA TYR A 133 -7.32 -11.27 1.45
C TYR A 133 -7.55 -10.05 2.33
N LEU A 134 -6.64 -9.08 2.31
CA LEU A 134 -6.79 -7.84 3.08
C LEU A 134 -7.98 -7.02 2.58
N ASP A 135 -8.12 -6.85 1.26
CA ASP A 135 -9.26 -6.16 0.66
C ASP A 135 -10.58 -6.85 1.02
N HIS A 136 -10.60 -8.19 0.98
CA HIS A 136 -11.80 -8.95 1.33
C HIS A 136 -12.14 -8.83 2.81
N ALA A 137 -11.15 -8.94 3.70
CA ALA A 137 -11.33 -8.73 5.13
C ALA A 137 -11.85 -7.31 5.43
N ALA A 138 -11.28 -6.30 4.78
CA ALA A 138 -11.74 -4.91 4.90
C ALA A 138 -13.20 -4.75 4.44
N ASN A 139 -13.57 -5.37 3.32
CA ASN A 139 -14.94 -5.36 2.82
C ASN A 139 -15.92 -6.06 3.79
N CYS A 140 -15.51 -7.18 4.41
CA CYS A 140 -16.32 -7.84 5.44
C CYS A 140 -16.54 -6.93 6.66
N ILE A 141 -15.47 -6.29 7.15
CA ILE A 141 -15.54 -5.38 8.30
C ILE A 141 -16.40 -4.15 7.95
N TYR A 142 -16.20 -3.59 6.76
CA TYR A 142 -17.01 -2.46 6.26
C TYR A 142 -18.50 -2.83 6.23
N SER A 143 -18.83 -3.96 5.62
CA SER A 143 -20.21 -4.43 5.50
C SER A 143 -20.87 -4.60 6.86
N GLN A 144 -20.15 -5.14 7.86
CA GLN A 144 -20.69 -5.39 9.20
C GLN A 144 -20.81 -4.15 10.07
N SER A 145 -19.88 -3.22 9.97
CA SER A 145 -19.66 -2.23 11.03
C SER A 145 -19.97 -0.79 10.63
N ILE A 146 -19.73 -0.42 9.38
CA ILE A 146 -19.77 0.96 8.91
C ILE A 146 -20.66 1.10 7.68
N GLY A 147 -20.68 0.08 6.83
CA GLY A 147 -21.37 0.11 5.54
C GLY A 147 -22.90 0.12 5.65
N PRO A 148 -23.56 0.22 4.51
CA PRO A 148 -25.03 0.29 4.43
C PRO A 148 -25.74 -0.87 5.11
N MET A 149 -25.09 -2.04 5.16
CA MET A 149 -25.66 -3.24 5.79
C MET A 149 -25.77 -3.11 7.31
N ASN A 150 -24.93 -2.29 7.94
CA ASN A 150 -25.02 -2.04 9.38
C ASN A 150 -26.22 -1.19 9.77
N LYS A 151 -26.77 -0.39 8.85
CA LYS A 151 -27.96 0.45 9.08
C LYS A 151 -29.27 -0.36 9.09
N ARG A 152 -29.19 -1.63 8.75
CA ARG A 152 -30.36 -2.49 8.54
C ARG A 152 -30.55 -3.38 9.73
N SER A 153 -31.71 -3.31 10.34
CA SER A 153 -32.21 -4.38 11.18
C SER A 153 -32.58 -5.57 10.29
N ASN A 154 -31.59 -6.36 9.90
CA ASN A 154 -31.87 -7.70 9.41
C ASN A 154 -32.33 -8.52 10.63
N SER A 155 -33.62 -8.71 10.77
CA SER A 155 -34.21 -9.32 11.96
C SER A 155 -33.56 -10.66 12.33
N SER A 156 -33.10 -11.42 11.36
CA SER A 156 -32.43 -12.70 11.59
C SER A 156 -31.01 -12.52 12.14
N GLU A 157 -30.23 -11.60 11.62
CA GLU A 157 -28.86 -11.35 12.10
C GLU A 157 -28.87 -10.68 13.47
N ASP A 158 -29.71 -9.68 13.68
CA ASP A 158 -29.86 -9.00 14.97
C ASP A 158 -30.33 -9.95 16.05
N ASN A 159 -31.28 -10.85 15.75
CA ASN A 159 -31.75 -11.87 16.72
C ASN A 159 -30.62 -12.84 17.05
N THR A 160 -29.87 -13.33 16.05
CA THR A 160 -28.73 -14.22 16.29
C THR A 160 -27.66 -13.53 17.13
N ILE A 161 -27.35 -12.24 16.86
CA ILE A 161 -26.39 -11.48 17.67
C ILE A 161 -26.89 -11.32 19.10
N ARG A 162 -28.18 -10.99 19.31
CA ARG A 162 -28.77 -10.86 20.64
C ARG A 162 -28.76 -12.18 21.38
N GLU A 163 -29.12 -13.28 20.73
CA GLU A 163 -29.04 -14.62 21.28
C GLU A 163 -27.62 -14.95 21.73
N LEU A 164 -26.62 -14.76 20.84
CA LEU A 164 -25.21 -14.96 21.15
C LEU A 164 -24.71 -14.10 22.31
N CYS A 165 -25.16 -12.85 22.41
CA CYS A 165 -24.78 -11.96 23.53
C CYS A 165 -25.40 -12.41 24.84
N ALA A 166 -26.61 -12.99 24.80
CA ALA A 166 -27.34 -13.47 25.97
C ALA A 166 -26.93 -14.88 26.42
N GLU A 167 -26.53 -15.74 25.46
CA GLU A 167 -26.11 -17.11 25.75
C GLU A 167 -24.80 -17.17 26.53
N ARG A 168 -24.67 -18.19 27.35
CA ARG A 168 -23.43 -18.61 27.97
C ARG A 168 -22.88 -19.77 27.15
N GLY A 169 -21.56 -19.86 26.97
CA GLY A 169 -20.99 -21.02 26.31
C GLY A 169 -19.94 -20.67 25.25
N ARG A 170 -19.48 -21.71 24.55
CA ARG A 170 -18.32 -21.69 23.64
C ARG A 170 -18.63 -21.28 22.21
N ASN A 171 -19.91 -21.09 21.87
CA ASN A 171 -20.37 -20.77 20.51
C ASN A 171 -20.21 -19.29 20.12
N ARG A 172 -19.03 -18.74 20.40
CA ARG A 172 -18.70 -17.31 20.25
C ARG A 172 -17.93 -16.94 18.98
N TYR A 173 -17.70 -17.92 18.12
CA TYR A 173 -16.97 -17.66 16.90
C TYR A 173 -17.94 -17.54 15.73
N ALA A 174 -17.49 -16.78 14.74
CA ALA A 174 -18.23 -16.48 13.54
C ALA A 174 -17.31 -16.45 12.33
N GLY A 175 -17.87 -16.57 11.14
CA GLY A 175 -17.20 -16.34 9.89
C GLY A 175 -17.98 -15.37 9.03
N ALA A 176 -17.28 -14.62 8.17
CA ALA A 176 -17.89 -13.70 7.24
C ALA A 176 -17.29 -13.82 5.85
N GLY A 177 -18.08 -13.44 4.85
CA GLY A 177 -17.67 -13.29 3.48
C GLY A 177 -18.43 -12.15 2.81
N SER A 178 -17.77 -11.43 1.93
CA SER A 178 -18.34 -10.33 1.17
C SER A 178 -17.99 -10.47 -0.30
N ALA A 179 -18.89 -10.12 -1.18
CA ALA A 179 -18.62 -10.07 -2.61
C ALA A 179 -19.30 -8.85 -3.21
N MET A 180 -18.70 -8.30 -4.25
CA MET A 180 -19.24 -7.14 -4.92
C MET A 180 -19.32 -7.43 -6.41
N LEU A 181 -20.43 -7.02 -7.00
CA LEU A 181 -20.61 -6.93 -8.44
C LEU A 181 -20.43 -5.45 -8.81
N ILE A 182 -19.40 -5.11 -9.56
CA ILE A 182 -18.99 -3.73 -9.79
C ILE A 182 -18.81 -3.46 -11.27
N TYR A 183 -19.46 -2.45 -11.80
CA TYR A 183 -19.09 -1.84 -13.05
C TYR A 183 -18.07 -0.73 -12.77
N PRO A 184 -16.82 -0.84 -13.24
CA PRO A 184 -15.75 0.08 -12.87
C PRO A 184 -15.80 1.36 -13.73
N TYR A 185 -16.86 2.16 -13.59
CA TYR A 185 -17.10 3.33 -14.43
C TYR A 185 -15.97 4.35 -14.42
N GLU A 186 -15.27 4.50 -13.28
CA GLU A 186 -14.12 5.39 -13.19
C GLU A 186 -12.96 4.94 -14.08
N ASP A 187 -12.66 3.64 -14.10
CA ASP A 187 -11.61 3.08 -14.94
C ASP A 187 -12.02 3.08 -16.43
N VAL A 188 -13.31 2.88 -16.71
CA VAL A 188 -13.85 3.01 -18.07
C VAL A 188 -13.75 4.46 -18.55
N ARG A 189 -14.15 5.42 -17.72
CA ARG A 189 -14.01 6.85 -17.98
C ARG A 189 -12.56 7.22 -18.24
N GLU A 190 -11.67 6.74 -17.41
CA GLU A 190 -10.24 6.98 -17.58
C GLU A 190 -9.71 6.34 -18.87
N TYR A 191 -10.04 5.09 -19.12
CA TYR A 191 -9.62 4.40 -20.34
C TYR A 191 -10.02 5.12 -21.62
N ILE A 192 -11.28 5.55 -21.70
CA ILE A 192 -11.80 6.26 -22.88
C ILE A 192 -11.13 7.63 -23.01
N ALA A 193 -11.07 8.40 -21.91
CA ALA A 193 -10.43 9.71 -21.91
C ALA A 193 -8.94 9.64 -22.29
N LEU A 194 -8.20 8.63 -21.81
CA LEU A 194 -6.81 8.43 -22.21
C LEU A 194 -6.67 8.09 -23.69
N ASN A 195 -7.57 7.27 -24.26
CA ASN A 195 -7.57 6.99 -25.70
C ASN A 195 -7.90 8.24 -26.52
N TRP A 196 -8.90 9.02 -26.12
CA TRP A 196 -9.21 10.29 -26.74
C TRP A 196 -8.02 11.25 -26.67
N THR A 197 -7.41 11.37 -25.49
CA THR A 197 -6.21 12.20 -25.32
C THR A 197 -5.08 11.75 -26.26
N LYS A 198 -4.80 10.44 -26.26
CA LYS A 198 -3.77 9.88 -27.14
C LYS A 198 -4.04 10.18 -28.61
N GLU A 199 -5.26 9.94 -29.06
CA GLU A 199 -5.67 10.16 -30.45
C GLU A 199 -5.55 11.65 -30.82
N CYS A 200 -6.15 12.54 -30.03
CA CYS A 200 -6.11 13.98 -30.30
C CYS A 200 -4.69 14.55 -30.22
N VAL A 201 -3.92 14.20 -29.19
CA VAL A 201 -2.55 14.68 -29.07
C VAL A 201 -1.68 14.16 -30.23
N SER A 202 -1.85 12.90 -30.61
CA SER A 202 -1.04 12.28 -31.67
C SER A 202 -1.39 12.76 -33.06
N SER A 203 -2.69 12.90 -33.36
CA SER A 203 -3.18 13.22 -34.71
C SER A 203 -3.29 14.72 -34.98
N GLN A 204 -3.37 15.55 -33.96
CA GLN A 204 -3.58 16.97 -34.08
C GLN A 204 -2.46 17.79 -33.46
N TRP A 205 -2.21 17.66 -32.18
CA TRP A 205 -1.26 18.52 -31.47
C TRP A 205 0.18 18.30 -31.90
N LEU A 206 0.60 17.04 -32.14
CA LEU A 206 1.97 16.64 -32.49
C LEU A 206 2.16 16.39 -33.99
N VAL A 207 1.12 16.53 -34.80
CA VAL A 207 1.23 16.19 -36.23
C VAL A 207 2.34 16.94 -36.93
N PHE A 208 2.49 18.24 -36.69
CA PHE A 208 3.49 19.07 -37.32
C PHE A 208 4.91 18.82 -36.80
N ASP A 209 5.01 18.50 -35.51
CA ASP A 209 6.31 18.10 -34.89
C ASP A 209 6.80 16.77 -35.46
N ARG A 210 5.91 15.82 -35.68
CA ARG A 210 6.22 14.53 -36.32
C ARG A 210 6.63 14.73 -37.77
N MET A 211 5.92 15.55 -38.55
CA MET A 211 6.29 15.89 -39.90
C MET A 211 7.68 16.55 -39.96
N TYR A 212 8.00 17.48 -39.06
CA TYR A 212 9.32 18.07 -38.93
C TYR A 212 10.40 17.04 -38.58
N LYS A 213 10.12 16.14 -37.62
CA LYS A 213 11.02 15.07 -37.22
C LYS A 213 11.35 14.09 -38.39
N GLU A 214 10.32 13.73 -39.17
CA GLU A 214 10.49 12.92 -40.38
C GLU A 214 11.37 13.61 -41.40
N LYS A 215 11.16 14.90 -41.63
CA LYS A 215 12.04 15.70 -42.50
C LYS A 215 13.49 15.73 -41.98
N CYS A 216 13.68 15.86 -40.65
CA CYS A 216 15.01 15.84 -40.05
C CYS A 216 15.69 14.48 -40.22
N LEU A 217 14.95 13.37 -40.05
CA LEU A 217 15.46 12.01 -40.25
C LEU A 217 15.83 11.77 -41.70
N ALA A 218 14.96 12.11 -42.65
CA ALA A 218 15.25 12.02 -44.08
C ALA A 218 16.49 12.84 -44.47
N ASN A 219 16.68 14.02 -43.87
CA ASN A 219 17.83 14.86 -44.09
C ASN A 219 19.13 14.26 -43.52
N ALA A 220 19.02 13.59 -42.37
CA ALA A 220 20.15 12.85 -41.79
C ALA A 220 20.54 11.64 -42.64
N GLU A 221 19.59 10.92 -43.21
CA GLU A 221 19.81 9.80 -44.11
C GLU A 221 20.46 10.26 -45.43
N MET A 222 19.97 11.37 -46.02
CA MET A 222 20.59 11.99 -47.20
C MET A 222 22.03 12.38 -46.93
N ARG A 223 22.32 12.96 -45.76
CA ARG A 223 23.66 13.27 -45.31
C ARG A 223 24.57 12.04 -45.19
N ALA A 224 24.05 10.97 -44.64
CA ALA A 224 24.78 9.73 -44.50
C ALA A 224 25.11 9.09 -45.87
N GLN A 225 24.31 9.35 -46.90
CA GLN A 225 24.50 8.91 -48.27
C GLN A 225 25.35 9.86 -49.12
N GLY A 226 25.87 10.96 -48.54
CA GLY A 226 26.70 11.94 -49.26
C GLY A 226 25.92 12.85 -50.20
N LEU A 227 24.55 12.91 -50.03
CA LEU A 227 23.67 13.77 -50.83
C LEU A 227 23.57 15.17 -50.22
N ASN A 228 23.17 16.14 -51.04
CA ASN A 228 23.02 17.53 -50.58
C ASN A 228 21.99 17.65 -49.44
N ARG A 229 22.43 18.34 -48.40
CA ARG A 229 21.58 18.66 -47.23
C ARG A 229 20.54 19.71 -47.61
N ARG A 230 19.30 19.52 -47.21
CA ARG A 230 18.26 20.56 -47.21
C ARG A 230 18.39 21.42 -45.97
N ASP A 231 18.18 22.70 -46.13
CA ASP A 231 18.05 23.61 -44.98
C ASP A 231 16.70 23.34 -44.31
N ILE A 232 16.74 22.94 -43.06
CA ILE A 232 15.55 22.70 -42.25
C ILE A 232 15.50 23.73 -41.13
N ASN A 233 14.38 24.45 -41.05
CA ASN A 233 14.12 25.45 -40.04
C ASN A 233 12.78 25.11 -39.35
N ALA A 234 12.79 24.90 -38.03
CA ALA A 234 11.63 24.47 -37.28
C ALA A 234 10.44 25.41 -37.46
N SER A 235 10.63 26.73 -37.43
CA SER A 235 9.54 27.70 -37.60
C SER A 235 8.98 27.71 -39.01
N VAL A 236 9.86 27.74 -40.02
CA VAL A 236 9.44 27.75 -41.44
C VAL A 236 8.74 26.45 -41.81
N ASP A 237 9.32 25.30 -41.45
CA ASP A 237 8.74 24.00 -41.75
C ASP A 237 7.38 23.79 -41.07
N TYR A 238 7.22 24.29 -39.84
CA TYR A 238 5.93 24.25 -39.12
C TYR A 238 4.86 25.09 -39.84
N ILE A 239 5.20 26.32 -40.19
CA ILE A 239 4.30 27.22 -40.95
C ILE A 239 3.93 26.59 -42.30
N GLU A 240 4.92 26.10 -43.06
CA GLU A 240 4.67 25.45 -44.35
C GLU A 240 3.76 24.22 -44.23
N SER A 241 3.98 23.40 -43.22
CA SER A 241 3.14 22.20 -42.98
C SER A 241 1.68 22.56 -42.76
N ILE A 242 1.39 23.56 -41.91
CA ILE A 242 0.01 24.04 -41.70
C ILE A 242 -0.56 24.60 -43.02
N ASN A 243 0.17 25.45 -43.69
CA ASN A 243 -0.32 26.07 -44.93
C ASN A 243 -0.56 25.02 -46.04
N GLN A 244 0.27 23.98 -46.10
CA GLN A 244 0.09 22.90 -47.06
C GLN A 244 -1.17 22.06 -46.76
N MET A 245 -1.38 21.69 -45.47
CA MET A 245 -2.56 20.95 -45.06
C MET A 245 -3.83 21.77 -45.18
N ALA A 246 -3.80 23.08 -44.91
CA ALA A 246 -4.91 23.99 -45.11
C ALA A 246 -5.32 24.08 -46.58
N LYS A 247 -4.36 24.13 -47.51
CA LYS A 247 -4.60 24.03 -48.96
C LYS A 247 -5.25 22.70 -49.35
N GLN A 248 -4.95 21.61 -48.65
CA GLN A 248 -5.59 20.31 -48.83
C GLN A 248 -7.00 20.22 -48.16
N LYS A 249 -7.49 21.30 -47.58
CA LYS A 249 -8.75 21.42 -46.85
C LYS A 249 -8.78 20.53 -45.58
N ASP A 250 -7.66 20.31 -44.95
CA ASP A 250 -7.61 19.64 -43.63
C ASP A 250 -8.37 20.49 -42.60
N PRO A 251 -9.38 19.93 -41.93
CA PRO A 251 -10.20 20.70 -40.99
C PRO A 251 -9.42 21.28 -39.80
N PHE A 252 -8.38 20.56 -39.31
CA PHE A 252 -7.59 21.04 -38.20
C PHE A 252 -6.68 22.20 -38.60
N ALA A 253 -5.97 22.09 -39.72
CA ALA A 253 -5.13 23.16 -40.26
C ALA A 253 -5.94 24.41 -40.58
N LEU A 254 -7.11 24.25 -41.20
CA LEU A 254 -8.03 25.37 -41.49
C LEU A 254 -8.52 26.06 -40.21
N SER A 255 -8.74 25.30 -39.14
CA SER A 255 -9.20 25.88 -37.88
C SER A 255 -8.04 26.61 -37.14
N ILE A 256 -6.78 26.19 -37.31
CA ILE A 256 -5.63 26.96 -36.85
C ILE A 256 -5.51 28.28 -37.56
N GLU A 257 -5.63 28.29 -38.90
CA GLU A 257 -5.62 29.54 -39.67
C GLU A 257 -6.78 30.46 -39.27
N LYS A 258 -7.99 29.91 -39.06
CA LYS A 258 -9.17 30.68 -38.62
C LYS A 258 -8.95 31.27 -37.22
N ALA A 259 -8.38 30.53 -36.29
CA ALA A 259 -8.04 30.99 -34.94
C ALA A 259 -7.06 32.18 -34.98
N CYS A 260 -6.18 32.24 -35.97
CA CYS A 260 -5.26 33.35 -36.19
C CYS A 260 -5.86 34.50 -37.04
N THR A 261 -7.18 34.64 -37.07
CA THR A 261 -7.87 35.73 -37.76
C THR A 261 -8.70 36.51 -36.72
N ILE A 262 -8.53 37.82 -36.64
CA ILE A 262 -9.25 38.70 -35.72
C ILE A 262 -10.23 39.60 -36.49
N TYR A 263 -11.33 39.98 -35.82
CA TYR A 263 -12.26 40.96 -36.32
C TYR A 263 -11.86 42.38 -35.88
N ASP A 264 -11.80 43.30 -36.79
CA ASP A 264 -11.50 44.71 -36.54
C ASP A 264 -12.57 45.58 -37.22
N GLU A 265 -12.68 46.85 -36.84
CA GLU A 265 -13.65 47.83 -37.42
C GLU A 265 -13.65 47.88 -38.93
N GLY A 266 -12.62 47.41 -39.62
CA GLY A 266 -12.49 47.28 -41.06
C GLY A 266 -12.77 45.89 -41.64
N GLY A 267 -13.21 44.90 -40.82
CA GLY A 267 -13.46 43.50 -41.21
C GLY A 267 -12.45 42.52 -40.63
N TYR A 268 -12.54 41.26 -41.10
CA TYR A 268 -11.59 40.21 -40.64
C TYR A 268 -10.19 40.46 -41.19
N LYS A 269 -9.20 40.63 -40.28
CA LYS A 269 -7.77 40.72 -40.62
C LYS A 269 -7.06 39.48 -40.01
N LYS A 270 -6.07 39.01 -40.77
CA LYS A 270 -5.16 37.98 -40.22
C LYS A 270 -4.35 38.59 -39.07
N VAL A 271 -4.13 37.83 -38.04
CA VAL A 271 -3.28 38.28 -36.91
C VAL A 271 -1.89 38.67 -37.36
N ASN A 272 -1.37 38.05 -38.44
CA ASN A 272 -0.09 38.37 -39.01
C ASN A 272 -0.03 39.77 -39.62
N ASP A 273 -1.14 40.23 -40.22
CA ASP A 273 -1.24 41.59 -40.78
C ASP A 273 -1.20 42.64 -39.66
N LYS A 274 -1.89 42.36 -38.55
CA LYS A 274 -1.87 43.18 -37.34
C LYS A 274 -0.47 43.20 -36.70
N TRP A 275 0.22 42.07 -36.71
CA TRP A 275 1.61 41.97 -36.21
C TRP A 275 2.54 42.84 -37.09
N THR A 276 2.38 42.83 -38.39
CA THR A 276 3.11 43.68 -39.33
C THR A 276 2.87 45.17 -39.05
N GLU A 277 1.63 45.57 -38.79
CA GLU A 277 1.28 46.94 -38.37
C GLU A 277 2.00 47.31 -37.07
N TYR A 278 2.00 46.41 -36.08
CA TYR A 278 2.70 46.63 -34.80
C TYR A 278 4.22 46.80 -34.98
N VAL A 279 4.84 45.96 -35.80
CA VAL A 279 6.30 46.11 -36.09
C VAL A 279 6.59 47.45 -36.76
N GLY A 280 5.67 47.93 -37.62
CA GLY A 280 5.77 49.29 -38.21
C GLY A 280 5.70 50.39 -37.13
N GLN A 281 4.76 50.26 -36.16
CA GLN A 281 4.66 51.19 -35.03
C GLN A 281 5.90 51.12 -34.13
N LEU A 282 6.44 49.91 -33.87
CA LEU A 282 7.65 49.72 -33.13
C LEU A 282 8.85 50.44 -33.78
N LYS A 283 9.01 50.31 -35.09
CA LYS A 283 10.02 51.03 -35.85
C LYS A 283 9.91 52.56 -35.64
N LYS A 284 8.72 53.11 -35.74
CA LYS A 284 8.46 54.53 -35.50
C LYS A 284 8.78 54.94 -34.08
N PHE A 285 8.32 54.15 -33.07
CA PHE A 285 8.59 54.40 -31.67
C PHE A 285 10.12 54.38 -31.36
N VAL A 286 10.86 53.41 -31.90
CA VAL A 286 12.32 53.32 -31.72
C VAL A 286 12.97 54.55 -32.32
N LYS A 287 12.56 54.95 -33.52
CA LYS A 287 13.07 56.18 -34.19
C LYS A 287 12.83 57.39 -33.33
N ASP A 288 11.62 57.61 -32.87
CA ASP A 288 11.23 58.80 -32.06
C ASP A 288 11.97 58.78 -30.70
N SER A 289 12.09 57.59 -30.07
CA SER A 289 12.78 57.45 -28.78
C SER A 289 14.31 57.62 -28.91
N THR A 290 14.88 57.26 -30.03
CA THR A 290 16.32 57.41 -30.29
C THR A 290 16.68 58.87 -30.55
N MET A 291 15.78 59.61 -31.22
CA MET A 291 16.04 61.02 -31.55
C MET A 291 15.69 61.94 -30.40
N ASN A 292 14.80 61.56 -29.50
CA ASN A 292 14.35 62.35 -28.34
C ASN A 292 15.12 61.94 -27.09
N GLY A 293 15.83 62.88 -26.46
CA GLY A 293 16.42 62.66 -25.11
C GLY A 293 17.94 62.42 -25.07
N GLN A 294 18.62 62.56 -26.19
CA GLN A 294 20.08 62.50 -26.23
C GLN A 294 20.72 63.86 -26.53
N MET A 295 20.47 64.79 -25.58
CA MET A 295 20.90 66.20 -25.74
C MET A 295 22.39 66.41 -26.03
N ASP A 296 23.23 65.54 -25.50
CA ASP A 296 24.68 65.63 -25.72
C ASP A 296 25.10 65.20 -27.15
N LEU A 297 24.47 64.14 -27.69
CA LEU A 297 24.66 63.77 -29.09
C LEU A 297 24.15 64.82 -30.04
N ASP A 298 22.98 65.40 -29.76
CA ASP A 298 22.42 66.46 -30.55
C ASP A 298 23.24 67.74 -30.47
N ALA A 299 23.81 68.05 -29.30
CA ALA A 299 24.71 69.17 -29.11
C ALA A 299 25.98 68.98 -29.94
N GLN A 300 26.58 67.77 -29.89
CA GLN A 300 27.80 67.45 -30.68
C GLN A 300 27.52 67.45 -32.19
N LYS A 301 26.38 66.93 -32.61
CA LYS A 301 25.91 67.03 -34.01
C LYS A 301 25.80 68.50 -34.48
N ASN A 302 25.10 69.32 -33.66
CA ASN A 302 24.90 70.69 -33.94
C ASN A 302 26.17 71.49 -33.97
N LEU A 303 27.13 71.17 -33.07
CA LEU A 303 28.47 71.76 -33.12
C LEU A 303 29.21 71.42 -34.43
N ALA A 304 29.25 70.09 -34.76
CA ALA A 304 29.87 69.66 -36.03
C ALA A 304 29.19 70.34 -37.27
N MET A 305 27.87 70.31 -37.30
CA MET A 305 27.10 70.95 -38.42
C MET A 305 27.29 72.47 -38.46
N GLY A 306 27.35 73.11 -37.31
CA GLY A 306 27.62 74.54 -37.18
C GLY A 306 28.97 74.91 -37.77
N MET A 307 29.99 74.18 -37.32
CA MET A 307 31.37 74.38 -37.90
C MET A 307 31.39 74.14 -39.38
N ILE A 308 30.80 73.07 -39.93
CA ILE A 308 30.75 72.84 -41.38
C ILE A 308 30.05 74.02 -42.12
N ASN A 309 28.98 74.58 -41.55
CA ASN A 309 28.25 75.62 -42.19
C ASN A 309 28.98 76.97 -42.22
N GLU A 310 29.72 77.25 -41.14
CA GLU A 310 30.52 78.45 -40.98
C GLU A 310 31.77 78.51 -41.89
N VAL A 311 32.27 77.37 -42.40
CA VAL A 311 33.44 77.38 -43.32
C VAL A 311 33.17 78.26 -44.54
N GLU A 312 33.95 79.32 -44.69
CA GLU A 312 33.93 80.14 -45.87
C GLU A 312 34.88 79.62 -47.00
N ILE A 313 34.26 79.02 -48.04
CA ILE A 313 35.01 78.38 -49.12
C ILE A 313 35.92 79.38 -49.89
N GLY A 314 37.15 79.10 -49.96
CA GLY A 314 38.18 79.95 -50.56
C GLY A 314 38.84 80.91 -49.63
N SER A 315 38.54 80.92 -48.31
CA SER A 315 39.33 81.65 -47.33
C SER A 315 40.66 80.96 -47.07
N LYS A 316 41.60 81.69 -46.47
CA LYS A 316 42.95 81.15 -46.15
C LYS A 316 42.88 80.09 -45.04
N GLN A 317 41.76 80.15 -44.24
CA GLN A 317 41.53 79.22 -43.06
C GLN A 317 40.60 78.07 -43.44
N ALA A 318 40.01 78.08 -44.62
CA ALA A 318 38.97 77.05 -44.96
C ALA A 318 39.44 75.58 -44.79
N ALA A 319 40.70 75.31 -45.00
CA ALA A 319 41.30 73.97 -44.85
C ALA A 319 41.41 73.55 -43.37
N GLU A 320 41.83 74.47 -42.49
CA GLU A 320 41.87 74.23 -41.02
C GLU A 320 40.47 74.06 -40.47
N GLU A 321 39.56 74.95 -40.88
CA GLU A 321 38.17 74.90 -40.45
C GLU A 321 37.45 73.63 -40.92
N LEU A 322 37.72 73.08 -42.08
CA LEU A 322 37.25 71.82 -42.57
C LEU A 322 37.86 70.63 -41.83
N GLN A 323 39.16 70.72 -41.45
CA GLN A 323 39.79 69.70 -40.63
C GLN A 323 39.25 69.64 -39.22
N ASP A 324 39.03 70.79 -38.62
CA ASP A 324 38.37 70.88 -37.27
C ASP A 324 36.92 70.41 -37.30
N ALA A 325 36.16 70.77 -38.35
CA ALA A 325 34.82 70.29 -38.55
C ALA A 325 34.75 68.75 -38.74
N TYR A 326 35.77 68.19 -39.46
CA TYR A 326 35.92 66.74 -39.59
C TYR A 326 36.16 66.05 -38.24
N ARG A 327 37.06 66.58 -37.40
CA ARG A 327 37.34 66.08 -36.05
C ARG A 327 36.12 66.10 -35.17
N GLU A 328 35.31 67.09 -35.18
CA GLU A 328 34.08 67.20 -34.42
C GLU A 328 32.98 66.25 -34.97
N MET A 329 32.97 66.05 -36.29
CA MET A 329 32.09 65.02 -36.88
C MET A 329 32.51 63.61 -36.53
N GLU A 330 33.82 63.27 -36.48
CA GLU A 330 34.32 61.98 -36.02
C GLU A 330 33.98 61.78 -34.53
N LYS A 331 34.11 62.75 -33.70
CA LYS A 331 33.65 62.67 -32.30
C LYS A 331 32.16 62.33 -32.20
N TYR A 332 31.35 62.95 -33.05
CA TYR A 332 29.92 62.61 -33.11
C TYR A 332 29.66 61.17 -33.54
N LYS A 333 30.37 60.71 -34.57
CA LYS A 333 30.29 59.31 -35.04
C LYS A 333 30.68 58.33 -33.91
N ASP A 334 31.82 58.56 -33.27
CA ASP A 334 32.30 57.71 -32.20
C ASP A 334 31.35 57.68 -30.99
N MET A 335 30.79 58.83 -30.66
CA MET A 335 29.75 58.88 -29.60
C MET A 335 28.50 58.12 -29.99
N VAL A 336 28.04 58.20 -31.24
CA VAL A 336 26.89 57.43 -31.75
C VAL A 336 27.18 55.93 -31.67
N VAL A 337 28.33 55.47 -32.22
CA VAL A 337 28.74 54.07 -32.19
C VAL A 337 28.82 53.55 -30.76
N LYS A 338 29.51 54.25 -29.87
CA LYS A 338 29.72 53.85 -28.47
C LYS A 338 28.44 53.80 -27.67
N ARG A 339 27.44 54.64 -27.96
CA ARG A 339 26.17 54.73 -27.19
C ARG A 339 25.02 53.96 -27.83
N SER A 340 25.15 53.50 -29.06
CA SER A 340 24.07 52.78 -29.74
C SER A 340 23.61 51.57 -28.97
N GLU A 341 24.52 50.80 -28.42
CA GLU A 341 24.23 49.59 -27.62
C GLU A 341 23.51 49.91 -26.30
N ASP A 342 23.98 50.91 -25.53
CA ASP A 342 23.35 51.34 -24.28
C ASP A 342 21.97 51.96 -24.51
N THR A 343 21.80 52.69 -25.60
CA THR A 343 20.52 53.27 -26.01
C THR A 343 19.55 52.15 -26.41
N ALA A 344 20.01 51.21 -27.21
CA ALA A 344 19.23 50.06 -27.61
C ALA A 344 18.77 49.24 -26.38
N ARG A 345 19.70 48.97 -25.46
CA ARG A 345 19.37 48.27 -24.17
C ARG A 345 18.33 49.02 -23.37
N THR A 346 18.43 50.37 -23.25
CA THR A 346 17.46 51.16 -22.51
C THR A 346 16.11 51.15 -23.15
N ILE A 347 16.03 51.30 -24.46
CA ILE A 347 14.77 51.23 -25.25
C ILE A 347 14.17 49.83 -25.20
N ALA A 348 15.00 48.80 -25.43
CA ALA A 348 14.57 47.41 -25.35
C ALA A 348 14.05 47.06 -23.97
N TYR A 349 14.72 47.50 -22.92
CA TYR A 349 14.23 47.31 -21.55
C TYR A 349 12.86 47.96 -21.32
N SER A 350 12.62 49.15 -21.84
CA SER A 350 11.32 49.83 -21.70
C SER A 350 10.18 49.09 -22.42
N ILE A 351 10.51 48.39 -23.52
CA ILE A 351 9.55 47.66 -24.36
C ILE A 351 9.29 46.25 -23.81
N PHE A 352 10.37 45.54 -23.45
CA PHE A 352 10.30 44.10 -23.12
C PHE A 352 10.27 43.82 -21.60
N LYS A 353 10.89 44.63 -20.75
CA LYS A 353 11.06 44.40 -19.32
C LYS A 353 10.43 45.53 -18.49
N ALA A 354 9.25 45.33 -17.95
CA ALA A 354 8.67 46.23 -16.97
C ALA A 354 9.12 45.89 -15.57
N LYS A 355 9.47 46.86 -14.74
CA LYS A 355 9.77 46.69 -13.32
C LYS A 355 8.53 46.40 -12.46
N ASN A 356 7.35 46.71 -12.92
CA ASN A 356 6.06 46.40 -12.30
C ASN A 356 5.14 45.74 -13.35
N ASP A 357 4.28 44.83 -12.89
CA ASP A 357 3.35 44.03 -13.69
C ASP A 357 2.32 44.83 -14.56
N SER A 358 2.46 46.13 -14.66
CA SER A 358 1.65 46.93 -15.58
C SER A 358 2.21 46.81 -16.99
N ILE A 359 1.69 45.85 -17.73
CA ILE A 359 1.93 45.69 -19.14
C ILE A 359 1.22 46.86 -19.81
N THR A 360 1.97 47.88 -20.29
CA THR A 360 1.38 48.99 -21.07
C THR A 360 1.05 48.48 -22.46
N LYS A 361 0.04 49.10 -23.11
CA LYS A 361 -0.43 48.70 -24.46
C LYS A 361 0.65 48.71 -25.52
N GLU A 362 1.72 49.43 -25.29
CA GLU A 362 2.85 49.57 -26.22
C GLU A 362 3.89 48.46 -26.08
N LYS A 363 3.84 47.68 -25.01
CA LYS A 363 4.86 46.64 -24.74
C LYS A 363 4.61 45.38 -25.55
N LEU A 364 5.66 44.79 -26.06
CA LEU A 364 5.61 43.56 -26.86
C LEU A 364 4.82 42.41 -26.20
N PRO A 365 5.07 42.07 -24.91
CA PRO A 365 4.31 41.02 -24.26
C PRO A 365 2.80 41.25 -24.27
N HIS A 366 2.35 42.49 -24.01
CA HIS A 366 0.93 42.84 -24.02
C HIS A 366 0.33 42.74 -25.42
N GLN A 367 1.03 43.28 -26.44
CA GLN A 367 0.55 43.20 -27.82
C GLN A 367 0.44 41.76 -28.31
N MET A 368 1.43 40.93 -27.98
CA MET A 368 1.38 39.50 -28.31
C MET A 368 0.20 38.81 -27.63
N GLU A 369 0.00 39.02 -26.33
CA GLU A 369 -1.12 38.42 -25.58
C GLU A 369 -2.47 38.88 -26.13
N THR A 370 -2.59 40.13 -26.59
CA THR A 370 -3.81 40.66 -27.24
C THR A 370 -4.09 39.90 -28.51
N TYR A 371 -3.08 39.68 -29.34
CA TYR A 371 -3.24 38.97 -30.62
C TYR A 371 -3.47 37.46 -30.46
N LEU A 372 -3.11 36.90 -29.30
CA LEU A 372 -3.31 35.49 -28.99
C LEU A 372 -4.68 35.20 -28.35
N ARG A 373 -5.55 36.20 -28.27
CA ARG A 373 -6.90 36.06 -27.72
C ARG A 373 -7.98 36.18 -28.82
N ASP A 374 -9.05 35.39 -28.61
CA ASP A 374 -10.24 35.46 -29.46
C ASP A 374 -11.09 36.73 -29.19
N GLU A 375 -12.21 36.87 -29.88
CA GLU A 375 -13.16 37.99 -29.71
C GLU A 375 -13.76 38.07 -28.28
N GLU A 376 -13.78 36.93 -27.56
CA GLU A 376 -14.30 36.85 -26.18
C GLU A 376 -13.17 37.10 -25.14
N GLY A 377 -11.94 37.30 -25.58
CA GLY A 377 -10.79 37.57 -24.74
C GLY A 377 -10.09 36.33 -24.21
N ASN A 378 -10.43 35.12 -24.69
CA ASN A 378 -9.78 33.86 -24.30
C ASN A 378 -8.60 33.55 -25.19
N PHE A 379 -7.58 32.89 -24.62
CA PHE A 379 -6.44 32.43 -25.42
C PHE A 379 -6.89 31.42 -26.49
N ILE A 380 -6.36 31.60 -27.69
CA ILE A 380 -6.56 30.65 -28.78
C ILE A 380 -5.84 29.35 -28.53
N HIS A 381 -6.17 28.30 -29.30
CA HIS A 381 -5.57 26.98 -29.14
C HIS A 381 -4.03 27.03 -29.16
N PRO A 382 -3.30 26.29 -28.33
CA PRO A 382 -1.83 26.33 -28.25
C PRO A 382 -1.11 26.11 -29.60
N ASN A 383 -1.66 25.32 -30.50
CA ASN A 383 -1.10 25.16 -31.86
C ASN A 383 -1.25 26.44 -32.68
N ALA A 384 -2.35 27.15 -32.54
CA ALA A 384 -2.54 28.45 -33.20
C ALA A 384 -1.63 29.51 -32.59
N VAL A 385 -1.45 29.51 -31.27
CA VAL A 385 -0.47 30.35 -30.59
C VAL A 385 0.93 30.13 -31.19
N ARG A 386 1.33 28.86 -31.29
CA ARG A 386 2.64 28.49 -31.84
C ARG A 386 2.79 28.89 -33.30
N TYR A 387 1.76 28.68 -34.09
CA TYR A 387 1.75 29.11 -35.51
C TYR A 387 1.95 30.61 -35.64
N PHE A 388 1.24 31.42 -34.87
CA PHE A 388 1.41 32.87 -34.83
C PHE A 388 2.82 33.26 -34.37
N LEU A 389 3.31 32.67 -33.25
CA LEU A 389 4.64 32.98 -32.72
C LEU A 389 5.76 32.71 -33.73
N TYR A 390 5.66 31.62 -34.48
CA TYR A 390 6.64 31.31 -35.54
C TYR A 390 6.56 32.30 -36.68
N GLN A 391 5.37 32.73 -37.12
CA GLN A 391 5.23 33.77 -38.13
C GLN A 391 5.76 35.10 -37.63
N ALA A 392 5.48 35.49 -36.40
CA ALA A 392 6.01 36.70 -35.78
C ALA A 392 7.54 36.68 -35.70
N LEU A 393 8.14 35.56 -35.36
CA LEU A 393 9.57 35.35 -35.28
C LEU A 393 10.23 35.51 -36.65
N GLU A 394 9.70 34.86 -37.67
CA GLU A 394 10.25 34.92 -39.03
C GLU A 394 10.10 36.33 -39.62
N LEU A 395 9.01 37.03 -39.38
CA LEU A 395 8.83 38.43 -39.77
C LEU A 395 9.90 39.32 -39.12
N MET A 396 10.09 39.23 -37.82
CA MET A 396 11.07 40.05 -37.10
C MET A 396 12.52 39.75 -37.55
N LYS A 397 12.83 38.48 -37.79
CA LYS A 397 14.11 38.08 -38.36
C LYS A 397 14.37 38.70 -39.76
N ALA A 398 13.34 38.64 -40.62
CA ALA A 398 13.43 39.26 -41.95
C ALA A 398 13.63 40.76 -41.84
N GLU A 399 12.92 41.43 -40.95
CA GLU A 399 13.11 42.88 -40.75
C GLU A 399 14.48 43.21 -40.17
N LYS A 400 14.99 42.42 -39.22
CA LYS A 400 16.37 42.62 -38.73
C LYS A 400 17.40 42.50 -39.82
N VAL A 401 17.28 41.48 -40.65
CA VAL A 401 18.22 41.29 -41.81
C VAL A 401 18.18 42.47 -42.76
N LEU A 402 17.01 43.09 -43.03
CA LEU A 402 16.91 44.29 -43.85
C LEU A 402 17.64 45.47 -43.22
N VAL A 403 17.44 45.68 -41.92
CA VAL A 403 18.10 46.78 -41.18
C VAL A 403 19.59 46.55 -41.09
N GLU A 404 20.07 45.34 -40.85
CA GLU A 404 21.51 45.00 -40.83
C GLU A 404 22.17 45.25 -42.19
N LYS A 405 21.53 44.83 -43.29
CA LYS A 405 22.02 45.13 -44.64
C LYS A 405 22.09 46.64 -44.93
N GLU A 406 21.17 47.43 -44.38
CA GLU A 406 21.28 48.90 -44.48
C GLU A 406 22.44 49.40 -43.60
N ASN A 407 22.65 48.86 -42.41
CA ASN A 407 23.76 49.25 -41.53
C ASN A 407 25.11 48.92 -42.17
N ASP A 408 25.27 47.70 -42.70
CA ASP A 408 26.51 47.29 -43.42
C ASP A 408 26.86 48.23 -44.57
N LYS A 409 25.83 48.71 -45.31
CA LYS A 409 26.05 49.71 -46.40
C LYS A 409 26.52 51.03 -45.83
N LYS A 410 25.97 51.45 -44.67
CA LYS A 410 26.34 52.71 -44.01
C LYS A 410 27.72 52.65 -43.41
N GLU A 411 28.08 51.52 -42.76
CA GLU A 411 29.43 51.31 -42.24
C GLU A 411 30.47 51.35 -43.37
N LYS A 412 30.21 50.67 -44.45
CA LYS A 412 31.04 50.78 -45.66
C LYS A 412 31.17 52.21 -46.24
N SER A 413 30.10 53.01 -46.03
CA SER A 413 30.15 54.43 -46.43
C SER A 413 31.03 55.21 -45.43
N PHE A 414 31.06 54.91 -44.18
CA PHE A 414 31.95 55.54 -43.21
C PHE A 414 33.37 55.16 -43.38
N ASP A 415 33.68 53.91 -43.65
CA ASP A 415 35.03 53.42 -43.93
C ASP A 415 35.55 53.97 -45.31
N GLY A 416 34.64 54.09 -46.23
CA GLY A 416 34.91 54.72 -47.55
C GLY A 416 35.22 56.19 -47.49
N MET A 417 35.06 56.84 -46.29
CA MET A 417 35.39 58.25 -46.16
C MET A 417 36.91 58.56 -46.37
N TYR A 418 37.73 57.66 -45.77
CA TYR A 418 39.18 57.69 -46.07
C TYR A 418 39.48 57.34 -47.50
N ALA A 419 38.78 56.31 -48.04
CA ALA A 419 38.95 55.92 -49.42
C ALA A 419 38.52 56.97 -50.47
N ILE A 420 37.64 57.92 -50.14
CA ILE A 420 37.22 58.97 -51.01
C ILE A 420 38.25 60.07 -51.10
N PHE A 421 39.04 60.25 -50.01
CA PHE A 421 40.18 61.11 -50.07
C PHE A 421 41.34 60.46 -50.85
N ASP A 422 41.47 59.10 -50.81
CA ASP A 422 42.45 58.36 -51.60
C ASP A 422 42.15 58.26 -53.09
N ASN A 423 40.84 58.45 -53.47
CA ASN A 423 40.45 58.31 -54.87
C ASN A 423 40.37 59.59 -55.69
N THR A 424 40.67 60.72 -55.15
CA THR A 424 40.90 61.93 -55.96
C THR A 424 42.26 61.82 -56.64
N LYS A 425 42.23 61.14 -57.78
CA LYS A 425 43.35 61.05 -58.68
C LYS A 425 43.62 62.43 -59.32
N THR A 426 44.28 63.30 -58.59
CA THR A 426 45.10 64.40 -59.14
C THR A 426 46.47 64.22 -58.51
N ASP A 427 47.55 64.63 -59.21
CA ASP A 427 48.97 64.43 -58.89
C ASP A 427 49.41 64.84 -57.44
N ASP A 428 48.48 65.24 -56.62
CA ASP A 428 48.58 65.53 -55.18
C ASP A 428 47.60 64.69 -54.36
N GLU A 429 47.95 63.42 -54.05
CA GLU A 429 47.14 62.52 -53.16
C GLU A 429 47.14 63.06 -51.76
N ILE A 430 45.91 63.40 -51.23
CA ILE A 430 45.64 63.59 -49.82
C ILE A 430 45.38 62.22 -49.18
N GLU A 431 46.35 61.62 -48.53
CA GLU A 431 46.28 60.35 -47.93
C GLU A 431 45.60 60.42 -46.51
N THR A 432 45.68 61.60 -45.89
CA THR A 432 45.04 61.83 -44.56
C THR A 432 44.39 63.17 -44.50
N VAL A 433 43.41 63.35 -43.61
CA VAL A 433 42.73 64.61 -43.33
C VAL A 433 43.69 65.69 -42.87
N ASP A 434 44.76 65.29 -42.15
CA ASP A 434 45.80 66.22 -41.74
C ASP A 434 46.52 66.86 -42.88
N GLN A 435 46.58 66.24 -44.00
CA GLN A 435 47.22 66.82 -45.25
C GLN A 435 46.36 67.91 -45.90
N LEU A 436 45.09 68.11 -45.47
CA LEU A 436 44.25 69.23 -45.92
C LEU A 436 44.89 70.58 -45.59
N THR A 437 45.68 70.67 -44.54
CA THR A 437 46.32 71.89 -44.07
C THR A 437 47.75 72.05 -44.69
N GLU A 438 48.33 70.94 -45.10
CA GLU A 438 49.69 70.90 -45.68
C GLU A 438 49.73 71.22 -47.14
N ARG A 439 48.64 71.11 -47.87
CA ARG A 439 48.54 71.35 -49.31
C ARG A 439 47.59 72.46 -49.68
N LYS A 440 47.86 73.27 -50.77
CA LYS A 440 46.91 74.21 -51.31
C LYS A 440 45.79 73.50 -52.06
N ILE A 441 44.58 73.37 -51.40
CA ILE A 441 43.43 72.72 -51.99
C ILE A 441 42.60 73.79 -52.72
N ASP A 442 42.14 73.52 -53.96
CA ASP A 442 41.25 74.38 -54.71
C ASP A 442 39.87 74.53 -54.13
N LYS A 443 39.13 75.60 -54.49
CA LYS A 443 37.79 75.91 -53.99
C LYS A 443 36.81 74.79 -54.31
N LYS A 444 36.96 74.03 -55.38
CA LYS A 444 36.04 72.98 -55.80
C LYS A 444 36.18 71.78 -54.80
N THR A 445 37.43 71.37 -54.52
CA THR A 445 37.75 70.30 -53.58
C THR A 445 37.29 70.65 -52.14
N GLN A 446 37.47 71.91 -51.74
CA GLN A 446 36.91 72.39 -50.44
C GLN A 446 35.41 72.31 -50.40
N GLN A 447 34.71 72.70 -51.48
CA GLN A 447 33.23 72.55 -51.52
C GLN A 447 32.79 71.09 -51.51
N GLU A 448 33.44 70.23 -52.31
CA GLU A 448 33.13 68.79 -52.35
C GLU A 448 33.38 68.14 -50.99
N PHE A 449 34.39 68.57 -50.24
CA PHE A 449 34.65 68.08 -48.91
C PHE A 449 33.60 68.55 -47.90
N LYS A 450 33.22 69.85 -47.94
CA LYS A 450 32.14 70.39 -47.11
C LYS A 450 30.82 69.68 -47.37
N ASP A 451 30.47 69.37 -48.59
CA ASP A 451 29.24 68.68 -48.93
C ASP A 451 29.31 67.19 -48.53
N LYS A 452 30.47 66.59 -48.59
CA LYS A 452 30.69 65.26 -48.09
C LYS A 452 30.54 65.19 -46.57
N LEU A 453 31.07 66.13 -45.76
CA LEU A 453 30.91 66.19 -44.31
C LEU A 453 29.47 66.31 -43.96
N ARG A 454 28.63 67.07 -44.61
CA ARG A 454 27.19 67.19 -44.44
C ARG A 454 26.48 65.88 -44.73
N PHE A 455 26.88 65.20 -45.81
CA PHE A 455 26.31 63.91 -46.13
C PHE A 455 26.59 62.88 -45.04
N TYR A 456 27.82 62.84 -44.51
CA TYR A 456 28.19 61.88 -43.47
C TYR A 456 27.51 62.12 -42.14
N ILE A 457 27.26 63.36 -41.73
CA ILE A 457 26.39 63.65 -40.60
C ILE A 457 25.00 63.06 -40.79
N GLY A 458 24.46 63.23 -42.00
CA GLY A 458 23.16 62.65 -42.37
C GLY A 458 23.17 61.15 -42.35
N GLU A 459 24.23 60.50 -42.82
CA GLU A 459 24.37 59.03 -42.75
C GLU A 459 24.59 58.54 -41.32
N THR A 460 25.36 59.26 -40.49
CA THR A 460 25.54 58.96 -39.04
C THR A 460 24.19 58.98 -38.27
N ASP A 461 23.32 59.98 -38.57
CA ASP A 461 21.98 60.06 -38.01
C ASP A 461 21.11 58.87 -38.42
N LYS A 462 21.16 58.45 -39.66
CA LYS A 462 20.48 57.24 -40.12
C LYS A 462 21.03 56.02 -39.48
N TYR A 463 22.34 55.91 -39.33
CA TYR A 463 22.99 54.79 -38.62
C TYR A 463 22.60 54.75 -37.14
N ARG A 464 22.61 55.92 -36.45
CA ARG A 464 22.17 56.04 -35.06
C ARG A 464 20.81 55.41 -34.83
N THR A 465 19.84 55.67 -35.72
CA THR A 465 18.49 55.08 -35.61
C THR A 465 18.49 53.61 -36.03
N SER A 466 19.12 53.24 -37.09
CA SER A 466 19.05 51.88 -37.63
C SER A 466 19.86 50.88 -36.81
N SER A 467 21.00 51.30 -36.22
CA SER A 467 21.74 50.45 -35.28
C SER A 467 20.96 50.11 -34.00
N VAL A 468 20.33 51.13 -33.40
CA VAL A 468 19.45 50.95 -32.25
C VAL A 468 18.26 50.05 -32.62
N LEU A 469 17.67 50.24 -33.79
CA LEU A 469 16.56 49.39 -34.24
C LEU A 469 16.97 47.92 -34.43
N ALA A 470 18.17 47.67 -35.00
CA ALA A 470 18.69 46.31 -35.16
C ALA A 470 18.81 45.57 -33.82
N GLU A 471 19.35 46.26 -32.81
CA GLU A 471 19.48 45.70 -31.44
C GLU A 471 18.13 45.50 -30.75
N VAL A 472 17.22 46.46 -30.88
CA VAL A 472 15.86 46.31 -30.33
C VAL A 472 15.14 45.14 -30.99
N LEU A 473 15.29 44.98 -32.32
CA LEU A 473 14.71 43.80 -33.01
C LEU A 473 15.40 42.51 -32.55
N ALA A 474 16.70 42.51 -32.27
CA ALA A 474 17.40 41.35 -31.71
C ALA A 474 16.81 40.92 -30.37
N GLU A 475 16.61 41.85 -29.42
CA GLU A 475 15.99 41.58 -28.14
C GLU A 475 14.53 41.05 -28.29
N GLY A 476 13.77 41.58 -29.25
CA GLY A 476 12.43 41.08 -29.58
C GLY A 476 12.46 39.67 -30.13
N ILE A 477 13.40 39.38 -31.01
CA ILE A 477 13.63 38.03 -31.57
C ILE A 477 14.01 37.07 -30.45
N ASP A 478 14.86 37.45 -29.51
CA ASP A 478 15.28 36.62 -28.39
C ASP A 478 14.08 36.33 -27.46
N TYR A 479 13.24 37.34 -27.19
CA TYR A 479 12.02 37.15 -26.42
C TYR A 479 11.07 36.15 -27.12
N ILE A 480 10.76 36.35 -28.42
CA ILE A 480 9.85 35.44 -29.13
C ILE A 480 10.49 34.05 -29.32
N SER A 481 11.79 34.00 -29.59
CA SER A 481 12.53 32.72 -29.68
C SER A 481 12.45 31.93 -28.40
N SER A 482 12.61 32.60 -27.25
CA SER A 482 12.48 31.96 -25.94
C SER A 482 11.10 31.37 -25.71
N LEU A 483 10.04 32.06 -26.15
CA LEU A 483 8.68 31.52 -26.12
C LEU A 483 8.49 30.34 -27.08
N CYS A 484 9.03 30.46 -28.30
CA CYS A 484 8.97 29.38 -29.30
C CYS A 484 9.68 28.13 -28.80
N GLU A 485 10.87 28.28 -28.19
CA GLU A 485 11.59 27.20 -27.58
C GLU A 485 10.84 26.57 -26.41
N ALA A 486 10.20 27.38 -25.56
CA ALA A 486 9.38 26.92 -24.48
C ALA A 486 8.16 26.11 -24.97
N PHE A 487 7.49 26.56 -26.03
CA PHE A 487 6.42 25.80 -26.69
C PHE A 487 6.94 24.49 -27.29
N GLN A 488 8.10 24.51 -27.92
CA GLN A 488 8.72 23.29 -28.46
C GLN A 488 9.02 22.28 -27.34
N ASN A 489 9.56 22.72 -26.21
CA ASN A 489 9.78 21.88 -25.04
C ASN A 489 8.46 21.35 -24.46
N PHE A 490 7.42 22.17 -24.42
CA PHE A 490 6.09 21.76 -24.02
C PHE A 490 5.56 20.60 -24.89
N TYR A 491 5.61 20.75 -26.21
CA TYR A 491 5.17 19.70 -27.15
C TYR A 491 6.08 18.45 -27.12
N THR A 492 7.38 18.63 -26.95
CA THR A 492 8.30 17.49 -26.76
C THR A 492 7.99 16.68 -25.49
N SER A 493 7.53 17.35 -24.44
CA SER A 493 7.08 16.66 -23.21
C SER A 493 5.88 15.74 -23.47
N PHE A 494 5.05 16.06 -24.42
CA PHE A 494 3.90 15.24 -24.81
C PHE A 494 4.29 13.96 -25.54
N GLU A 495 5.30 14.00 -26.39
CA GLU A 495 5.83 12.78 -27.04
C GLU A 495 6.24 11.74 -26.00
N ASN A 496 6.96 12.18 -24.97
CA ASN A 496 7.36 11.29 -23.87
C ASN A 496 6.15 10.76 -23.06
N ARG A 497 5.08 11.53 -22.99
CA ARG A 497 3.86 11.15 -22.26
C ARG A 497 2.99 10.16 -23.02
N ILE A 498 3.02 10.15 -24.34
CA ILE A 498 2.24 9.18 -25.15
C ILE A 498 2.64 7.74 -24.80
N GLU A 499 3.91 7.44 -24.62
CA GLU A 499 4.35 6.12 -24.19
C GLU A 499 3.86 5.76 -22.78
N ALA A 500 3.79 6.76 -21.88
CA ALA A 500 3.21 6.57 -20.55
C ALA A 500 1.69 6.35 -20.62
N LEU A 501 0.99 7.06 -21.52
CA LEU A 501 -0.43 6.80 -21.79
C LEU A 501 -0.66 5.38 -22.30
N ASP A 502 0.15 4.88 -23.22
CA ASP A 502 0.01 3.53 -23.72
C ASP A 502 0.18 2.48 -22.63
N ARG A 503 1.16 2.67 -21.77
CA ARG A 503 1.35 1.80 -20.59
C ARG A 503 0.15 1.86 -19.64
N ARG A 504 -0.40 3.05 -19.39
CA ARG A 504 -1.57 3.25 -18.51
C ARG A 504 -2.83 2.66 -19.11
N ILE A 505 -3.08 2.87 -20.40
CA ILE A 505 -4.20 2.27 -21.16
C ILE A 505 -4.09 0.73 -21.12
N ALA A 506 -2.90 0.17 -21.37
CA ALA A 506 -2.67 -1.25 -21.32
C ALA A 506 -2.83 -1.83 -19.91
N ALA A 507 -2.40 -1.12 -18.88
CA ALA A 507 -2.59 -1.50 -17.49
C ALA A 507 -4.08 -1.51 -17.11
N LEU A 508 -4.84 -0.48 -17.46
CA LEU A 508 -6.28 -0.41 -17.23
C LEU A 508 -7.02 -1.54 -17.94
N SER A 509 -6.71 -1.79 -19.21
CA SER A 509 -7.37 -2.86 -19.98
C SER A 509 -7.12 -4.26 -19.42
N LYS A 510 -5.99 -4.48 -18.75
CA LYS A 510 -5.60 -5.76 -18.15
C LYS A 510 -5.95 -5.87 -16.68
N LYS A 511 -6.30 -4.76 -16.03
CA LYS A 511 -6.55 -4.67 -14.58
C LYS A 511 -7.52 -5.71 -14.08
N TYR A 512 -8.54 -6.02 -14.84
CA TYR A 512 -9.62 -6.95 -14.51
C TYR A 512 -9.54 -8.30 -15.24
N GLY A 513 -8.50 -8.53 -16.04
CA GLY A 513 -8.38 -9.71 -16.89
C GLY A 513 -8.26 -11.06 -16.18
N ASN A 514 -7.84 -11.04 -14.91
CA ASN A 514 -7.80 -12.25 -14.08
C ASN A 514 -8.86 -12.17 -12.99
N THR A 515 -9.99 -12.87 -13.20
CA THR A 515 -11.11 -12.94 -12.24
C THR A 515 -10.97 -14.08 -11.25
N ALA A 516 -10.06 -15.03 -11.49
CA ALA A 516 -9.85 -16.15 -10.61
C ALA A 516 -9.37 -15.70 -9.23
N GLY A 517 -9.99 -16.23 -8.17
CA GLY A 517 -9.60 -15.94 -6.78
C GLY A 517 -9.96 -14.54 -6.27
N ARG A 518 -10.81 -13.79 -6.94
CA ARG A 518 -11.35 -12.53 -6.45
C ARG A 518 -12.75 -12.71 -5.88
N THR A 519 -13.10 -11.97 -4.87
CA THR A 519 -14.46 -11.89 -4.34
C THR A 519 -15.27 -10.78 -5.02
N SER A 520 -14.62 -9.73 -5.54
CA SER A 520 -15.27 -8.72 -6.37
C SER A 520 -15.25 -9.14 -7.83
N ARG A 521 -16.42 -9.18 -8.44
CA ARG A 521 -16.57 -9.39 -9.88
C ARG A 521 -16.76 -8.03 -10.55
N TYR A 522 -15.89 -7.74 -11.50
CA TYR A 522 -15.98 -6.55 -12.32
C TYR A 522 -16.72 -6.86 -13.61
N VAL A 523 -17.73 -6.04 -13.88
CA VAL A 523 -18.65 -6.22 -15.01
C VAL A 523 -18.24 -5.29 -16.15
N CYS A 524 -18.37 -5.76 -17.38
CA CYS A 524 -18.03 -5.04 -18.61
C CYS A 524 -16.59 -4.46 -18.58
N ALA A 525 -15.68 -5.20 -17.96
CA ALA A 525 -14.33 -4.75 -17.62
C ALA A 525 -13.21 -5.54 -18.32
N THR A 526 -13.56 -6.36 -19.31
CA THR A 526 -12.58 -7.07 -20.14
C THR A 526 -11.97 -6.14 -21.19
N PRO A 527 -10.79 -6.45 -21.74
CA PRO A 527 -10.21 -5.68 -22.84
C PRO A 527 -11.15 -5.49 -24.03
N ASN A 528 -11.93 -6.52 -24.37
CA ASN A 528 -12.92 -6.47 -25.46
C ASN A 528 -14.06 -5.51 -25.11
N CYS A 529 -14.56 -5.55 -23.88
CA CYS A 529 -15.59 -4.61 -23.40
C CYS A 529 -15.10 -3.16 -23.47
N PHE A 530 -13.88 -2.87 -22.99
CA PHE A 530 -13.31 -1.54 -23.08
C PHE A 530 -13.18 -1.04 -24.53
N GLN A 531 -12.73 -1.91 -25.44
CA GLN A 531 -12.63 -1.57 -26.86
C GLN A 531 -13.99 -1.32 -27.50
N ARG A 532 -15.02 -2.12 -27.14
CA ARG A 532 -16.38 -1.92 -27.64
C ARG A 532 -16.99 -0.63 -27.12
N LEU A 533 -16.82 -0.34 -25.82
CA LEU A 533 -17.26 0.92 -25.23
C LEU A 533 -16.58 2.14 -25.87
N LEU A 534 -15.28 2.07 -26.15
CA LEU A 534 -14.55 3.13 -26.84
C LEU A 534 -15.12 3.38 -28.24
N LYS A 535 -15.51 2.32 -28.98
CA LYS A 535 -16.14 2.45 -30.30
C LYS A 535 -17.55 3.04 -30.24
N GLU A 536 -18.28 2.78 -29.17
CA GLU A 536 -19.62 3.37 -28.96
C GLU A 536 -19.55 4.85 -28.52
N MET A 537 -18.42 5.28 -28.00
CA MET A 537 -18.19 6.64 -27.51
C MET A 537 -17.00 7.29 -28.25
N PRO A 538 -17.11 7.53 -29.57
CA PRO A 538 -16.07 8.24 -30.31
C PRO A 538 -16.00 9.70 -29.86
N TYR A 539 -14.83 10.30 -29.93
CA TYR A 539 -14.70 11.74 -29.70
C TYR A 539 -15.34 12.51 -30.84
N THR A 540 -16.39 13.27 -30.53
CA THR A 540 -17.14 14.08 -31.52
C THR A 540 -16.88 15.58 -31.36
N GLY A 541 -16.03 15.96 -30.45
CA GLY A 541 -15.69 17.36 -30.19
C GLY A 541 -14.92 18.00 -31.35
N SER A 542 -15.00 19.34 -31.45
CA SER A 542 -14.17 20.09 -32.43
C SER A 542 -12.69 19.90 -32.10
N SER A 543 -11.90 19.68 -33.13
CA SER A 543 -10.46 19.45 -33.05
C SER A 543 -9.66 20.59 -32.40
N ILE A 544 -10.26 21.78 -32.25
CA ILE A 544 -9.63 22.98 -31.65
C ILE A 544 -10.36 23.42 -30.37
N THR A 545 -11.37 22.73 -29.93
CA THR A 545 -12.03 23.11 -28.67
C THR A 545 -11.15 22.63 -27.53
N ILE A 546 -10.48 23.54 -26.90
CA ILE A 546 -9.81 23.35 -25.61
C ILE A 546 -10.57 24.20 -24.59
N ASP A 547 -10.59 23.77 -23.36
CA ASP A 547 -11.13 24.60 -22.27
C ASP A 547 -10.36 25.92 -22.23
N LYS A 548 -11.09 27.03 -22.16
CA LYS A 548 -10.53 28.38 -22.20
C LYS A 548 -9.55 28.61 -21.05
N GLU A 549 -9.89 28.10 -19.86
CA GLU A 549 -9.03 28.16 -18.69
C GLU A 549 -7.73 27.36 -18.90
N LEU A 550 -7.83 26.17 -19.51
CA LEU A 550 -6.68 25.35 -19.83
C LEU A 550 -5.76 26.01 -20.87
N ALA A 551 -6.32 26.67 -21.89
CA ALA A 551 -5.51 27.39 -22.88
C ALA A 551 -4.69 28.51 -22.22
N GLU A 552 -5.32 29.26 -21.31
CA GLU A 552 -4.65 30.31 -20.54
C GLU A 552 -3.60 29.74 -19.57
N GLU A 553 -3.92 28.64 -18.88
CA GLU A 553 -2.96 27.94 -18.01
C GLU A 553 -1.74 27.46 -18.78
N ILE A 554 -1.94 26.86 -19.96
CA ILE A 554 -0.84 26.43 -20.82
C ILE A 554 0.03 27.62 -21.22
N TYR A 555 -0.55 28.70 -21.74
CA TYR A 555 0.22 29.88 -22.16
C TYR A 555 1.03 30.46 -21.00
N ASN A 556 0.40 30.66 -19.85
CA ASN A 556 1.07 31.19 -18.67
C ASN A 556 2.22 30.30 -18.18
N LYS A 557 2.00 28.98 -18.20
CA LYS A 557 3.03 28.02 -17.81
C LYS A 557 4.21 28.01 -18.77
N VAL A 558 3.95 28.05 -20.08
CA VAL A 558 4.96 28.13 -21.11
C VAL A 558 5.73 29.46 -21.02
N ARG A 559 5.03 30.59 -20.85
CA ARG A 559 5.65 31.90 -20.64
C ARG A 559 6.56 31.89 -19.40
N ASN A 560 6.07 31.36 -18.28
CA ASN A 560 6.88 31.25 -17.06
C ASN A 560 8.13 30.37 -17.27
N TYR A 561 7.98 29.25 -18.01
CA TYR A 561 9.12 28.40 -18.36
C TYR A 561 10.16 29.11 -19.20
N SER A 562 9.73 29.94 -20.18
CA SER A 562 10.63 30.74 -21.01
C SER A 562 11.50 31.70 -20.22
N MET A 563 11.04 32.17 -19.05
CA MET A 563 11.71 33.13 -18.19
C MET A 563 12.67 32.48 -17.16
N LEU A 564 12.65 31.12 -17.02
CA LEU A 564 13.52 30.42 -16.07
C LEU A 564 14.99 30.51 -16.51
N LYS A 565 15.87 30.87 -15.57
CA LYS A 565 17.33 30.86 -15.77
C LYS A 565 17.88 29.45 -15.92
N ASP A 566 17.41 28.54 -15.05
CA ASP A 566 17.75 27.10 -15.06
C ASP A 566 16.52 26.31 -15.50
N LYS A 567 16.46 26.00 -16.79
CA LYS A 567 15.34 25.23 -17.35
C LYS A 567 15.46 23.76 -16.95
N PRO A 568 14.40 23.15 -16.33
CA PRO A 568 14.40 21.74 -16.02
C PRO A 568 14.60 20.88 -17.27
N LYS A 569 15.61 20.00 -17.26
CA LYS A 569 15.96 19.18 -18.41
C LYS A 569 14.99 18.04 -18.73
N ASN A 570 14.17 17.64 -17.76
CA ASN A 570 13.27 16.50 -17.91
C ASN A 570 11.83 16.99 -17.88
N GLY A 571 11.12 17.06 -18.91
CA GLY A 571 9.67 17.37 -19.09
C GLY A 571 8.69 17.49 -17.90
N GLY A 572 9.17 17.24 -16.68
CA GLY A 572 8.40 17.25 -15.44
C GLY A 572 7.70 18.58 -15.11
N TYR A 573 8.20 19.69 -15.65
CA TYR A 573 7.58 21.00 -15.44
C TYR A 573 6.16 21.09 -16.06
N PHE A 574 5.92 20.37 -17.15
CA PHE A 574 4.66 20.37 -17.87
C PHE A 574 3.78 19.15 -17.56
N GLU A 575 4.25 18.19 -16.76
CA GLU A 575 3.55 16.95 -16.47
C GLU A 575 2.17 17.18 -15.88
N GLN A 576 2.07 18.09 -14.94
CA GLN A 576 0.81 18.38 -14.26
C GLN A 576 -0.25 18.95 -15.21
N ILE A 577 0.16 19.79 -16.18
CA ILE A 577 -0.75 20.30 -17.21
C ILE A 577 -1.26 19.17 -18.08
N PHE A 578 -0.37 18.23 -18.44
CA PHE A 578 -0.79 17.09 -19.24
C PHE A 578 -1.74 16.18 -18.46
N ASP A 579 -1.35 15.77 -17.25
CA ASP A 579 -2.09 14.79 -16.47
C ASP A 579 -3.41 15.35 -15.91
N ASN A 580 -3.41 16.55 -15.37
CA ASN A 580 -4.59 17.15 -14.75
C ASN A 580 -5.37 18.04 -15.75
N GLY A 581 -4.67 18.81 -16.58
CA GLY A 581 -5.29 19.71 -17.52
C GLY A 581 -5.85 18.97 -18.74
N ILE A 582 -4.99 18.39 -19.56
CA ILE A 582 -5.42 17.81 -20.85
C ILE A 582 -6.25 16.55 -20.66
N ILE A 583 -5.78 15.59 -19.85
CA ILE A 583 -6.56 14.38 -19.54
C ILE A 583 -7.83 14.76 -18.79
N GLY A 584 -7.75 15.73 -17.88
CA GLY A 584 -8.91 16.26 -17.15
C GLY A 584 -9.97 16.84 -18.08
N TYR A 585 -9.54 17.61 -19.09
CA TYR A 585 -10.43 18.14 -20.14
C TYR A 585 -11.18 17.03 -20.89
N PHE A 586 -10.47 15.99 -21.32
CA PHE A 586 -11.11 14.86 -22.01
C PHE A 586 -12.03 14.05 -21.09
N LYS A 587 -11.70 13.91 -19.80
CA LYS A 587 -12.60 13.31 -18.82
C LYS A 587 -13.89 14.11 -18.65
N LYS A 588 -13.79 15.43 -18.58
CA LYS A 588 -14.95 16.34 -18.50
C LYS A 588 -15.79 16.27 -19.76
N SER A 589 -15.17 16.40 -20.92
CA SER A 589 -15.87 16.31 -22.23
C SER A 589 -16.57 14.96 -22.42
N LEU A 590 -15.96 13.85 -21.97
CA LEU A 590 -16.58 12.54 -22.00
C LEU A 590 -17.87 12.50 -21.15
N MET A 591 -17.82 13.11 -19.97
CA MET A 591 -18.99 13.17 -19.10
C MET A 591 -20.10 14.09 -19.65
N GLU A 592 -19.75 15.15 -20.32
CA GLU A 592 -20.72 16.07 -20.96
C GLU A 592 -21.41 15.40 -22.16
N ILE A 593 -20.66 14.62 -22.96
CA ILE A 593 -21.20 14.00 -24.18
C ILE A 593 -21.87 12.66 -23.92
N TYR A 594 -21.23 11.81 -23.07
CA TYR A 594 -21.62 10.42 -22.88
C TYR A 594 -21.84 10.06 -21.40
N GLY A 595 -22.09 11.04 -20.52
CA GLY A 595 -22.17 10.81 -19.08
C GLY A 595 -23.16 9.71 -18.67
N SER A 596 -24.32 9.65 -19.29
CA SER A 596 -25.32 8.60 -19.05
C SER A 596 -24.87 7.21 -19.52
N THR A 597 -24.07 7.15 -20.59
CA THR A 597 -23.53 5.89 -21.11
C THR A 597 -22.34 5.39 -20.27
N VAL A 598 -21.50 6.32 -19.79
CA VAL A 598 -20.36 5.97 -18.91
C VAL A 598 -20.83 5.55 -17.54
N ASN A 599 -21.78 6.30 -16.96
CA ASN A 599 -22.33 6.04 -15.62
C ASN A 599 -23.53 5.07 -15.64
N MET A 600 -23.56 4.16 -16.59
CA MET A 600 -24.63 3.16 -16.62
C MET A 600 -24.65 2.33 -15.32
N ASP A 601 -25.81 1.85 -14.97
CA ASP A 601 -25.97 0.95 -13.84
C ASP A 601 -25.35 -0.43 -14.09
N VAL A 602 -25.11 -1.17 -13.01
CA VAL A 602 -24.43 -2.48 -13.07
C VAL A 602 -25.19 -3.54 -13.86
N LEU A 603 -26.51 -3.48 -13.92
CA LEU A 603 -27.33 -4.44 -14.69
C LEU A 603 -27.25 -4.15 -16.18
N THR A 604 -27.31 -2.87 -16.58
CA THR A 604 -27.05 -2.44 -17.95
C THR A 604 -25.64 -2.82 -18.40
N ALA A 605 -24.66 -2.69 -17.52
CA ALA A 605 -23.30 -3.14 -17.79
C ALA A 605 -23.22 -4.66 -18.03
N LEU A 606 -23.96 -5.46 -17.24
CA LEU A 606 -24.08 -6.91 -17.46
C LEU A 606 -24.72 -7.29 -18.80
N GLU A 607 -25.78 -6.58 -19.19
CA GLU A 607 -26.42 -6.79 -20.49
C GLU A 607 -25.46 -6.45 -21.64
N LYS A 608 -24.67 -5.39 -21.51
CA LYS A 608 -23.62 -5.05 -22.48
C LYS A 608 -22.50 -6.10 -22.48
N GLU A 609 -22.08 -6.60 -21.34
CA GLU A 609 -21.10 -7.67 -21.26
C GLU A 609 -21.56 -8.94 -21.98
N ALA A 610 -22.84 -9.32 -21.81
CA ALA A 610 -23.43 -10.45 -22.56
C ALA A 610 -23.34 -10.25 -24.08
N LYS A 611 -23.66 -9.02 -24.55
CA LYS A 611 -23.55 -8.66 -25.97
C LYS A 611 -22.11 -8.68 -26.48
N TYR A 612 -21.17 -8.13 -25.71
CA TYR A 612 -19.79 -7.96 -26.16
C TYR A 612 -18.97 -9.25 -26.07
N GLU A 613 -19.15 -10.04 -24.99
CA GLU A 613 -18.36 -11.25 -24.74
C GLU A 613 -19.00 -12.50 -25.29
N LYS A 614 -20.33 -12.56 -25.29
CA LYS A 614 -21.07 -13.76 -25.74
C LYS A 614 -21.74 -13.60 -27.10
N ASN A 615 -21.71 -12.39 -27.68
CA ASN A 615 -22.47 -12.02 -28.87
C ASN A 615 -23.98 -12.36 -28.75
N GLU A 616 -24.51 -12.21 -27.54
CA GLU A 616 -25.89 -12.56 -27.24
C GLU A 616 -26.77 -11.33 -27.42
N TYR A 617 -27.79 -11.46 -28.24
CA TYR A 617 -28.74 -10.37 -28.54
C TYR A 617 -30.18 -10.75 -28.19
N ASP A 618 -30.42 -12.00 -27.84
CA ASP A 618 -31.74 -12.49 -27.40
C ASP A 618 -31.97 -12.06 -25.93
N ALA A 619 -33.09 -11.39 -25.67
CA ALA A 619 -33.42 -10.86 -24.36
C ALA A 619 -33.49 -11.93 -23.27
N THR A 620 -34.03 -13.13 -23.61
CA THR A 620 -34.16 -14.24 -22.65
C THR A 620 -32.78 -14.79 -22.24
N ARG A 621 -31.87 -14.90 -23.18
CA ARG A 621 -30.52 -15.41 -22.94
C ARG A 621 -29.66 -14.37 -22.22
N ILE A 622 -29.84 -13.08 -22.51
CA ILE A 622 -29.22 -11.99 -21.75
C ILE A 622 -29.69 -12.06 -20.29
N GLU A 623 -30.98 -12.20 -20.04
CA GLU A 623 -31.53 -12.33 -18.69
C GLU A 623 -30.96 -13.55 -17.96
N GLN A 624 -30.86 -14.72 -18.63
CA GLN A 624 -30.23 -15.91 -18.07
C GLN A 624 -28.76 -15.66 -17.71
N TYR A 625 -28.03 -14.94 -18.55
CA TYR A 625 -26.65 -14.56 -18.28
C TYR A 625 -26.54 -13.67 -17.03
N VAL A 626 -27.38 -12.65 -16.93
CA VAL A 626 -27.43 -11.74 -15.77
C VAL A 626 -27.71 -12.52 -14.47
N LYS A 627 -28.74 -13.40 -14.48
CA LYS A 627 -29.08 -14.26 -13.33
C LYS A 627 -27.89 -15.15 -12.91
N LYS A 628 -27.25 -15.76 -13.88
CA LYS A 628 -26.07 -16.61 -13.63
C LYS A 628 -24.95 -15.84 -12.97
N VAL A 629 -24.63 -14.64 -13.46
CA VAL A 629 -23.55 -13.81 -12.92
C VAL A 629 -23.87 -13.33 -11.51
N ILE A 630 -25.11 -12.95 -11.24
CA ILE A 630 -25.55 -12.58 -9.90
C ILE A 630 -25.38 -13.75 -8.93
N ALA A 631 -25.83 -14.95 -9.31
CA ALA A 631 -25.70 -16.15 -8.49
C ALA A 631 -24.24 -16.54 -8.23
N GLU A 632 -23.40 -16.50 -9.28
CA GLU A 632 -21.95 -16.77 -9.15
C GLU A 632 -21.28 -15.77 -8.22
N THR A 633 -21.61 -14.48 -8.33
CA THR A 633 -21.02 -13.43 -7.47
C THR A 633 -21.47 -13.61 -6.03
N ARG A 634 -22.74 -13.94 -5.79
CA ARG A 634 -23.23 -14.24 -4.45
C ARG A 634 -22.44 -15.38 -3.81
N ASN A 635 -22.16 -16.46 -4.56
CA ASN A 635 -21.38 -17.58 -4.05
C ASN A 635 -19.93 -17.20 -3.70
N LEU A 636 -19.40 -16.11 -4.24
CA LEU A 636 -18.11 -15.59 -3.83
C LEU A 636 -18.14 -14.96 -2.43
N SER A 637 -19.33 -14.60 -1.92
CA SER A 637 -19.50 -14.06 -0.56
C SER A 637 -19.61 -15.14 0.52
N ASN A 638 -19.44 -16.42 0.20
CA ASN A 638 -19.42 -17.46 1.21
C ASN A 638 -18.38 -17.17 2.29
N PRO A 639 -18.73 -17.39 3.58
CA PRO A 639 -17.85 -17.06 4.68
C PRO A 639 -16.47 -17.70 4.58
N PHE A 640 -15.43 -16.92 4.83
CA PHE A 640 -14.03 -17.38 4.84
C PHE A 640 -13.69 -18.02 6.20
N ILE A 641 -14.28 -19.15 6.42
CA ILE A 641 -14.07 -20.02 7.58
C ILE A 641 -14.39 -21.46 7.19
N GLU A 642 -13.83 -22.40 7.92
CA GLU A 642 -14.21 -23.80 7.85
C GLU A 642 -15.61 -24.00 8.46
N ARG A 643 -16.40 -24.86 7.83
CA ARG A 643 -17.66 -25.33 8.41
C ARG A 643 -17.39 -26.57 9.26
N PRO A 644 -17.66 -26.55 10.56
CA PRO A 644 -17.44 -27.73 11.42
C PRO A 644 -18.23 -28.93 10.96
N LEU A 645 -17.67 -30.13 11.12
CA LEU A 645 -18.37 -31.40 10.86
C LEU A 645 -19.61 -31.55 11.75
N GLY A 646 -20.71 -31.91 11.13
CA GLY A 646 -22.00 -32.15 11.82
C GLY A 646 -22.77 -30.88 12.18
N GLU A 647 -22.26 -29.68 11.98
CA GLU A 647 -22.98 -28.43 12.17
C GLU A 647 -23.63 -27.96 10.86
N GLN A 648 -24.98 -28.00 10.82
CA GLN A 648 -25.78 -27.56 9.67
C GLN A 648 -26.28 -26.11 9.84
N LYS A 649 -25.45 -25.20 10.33
CA LYS A 649 -25.84 -23.79 10.40
C LYS A 649 -25.79 -23.17 9.00
N ALA A 650 -26.93 -22.66 8.54
CA ALA A 650 -27.00 -21.93 7.28
C ALA A 650 -26.40 -20.52 7.44
N PRO A 651 -25.61 -20.03 6.49
CA PRO A 651 -25.19 -18.63 6.50
C PRO A 651 -26.40 -17.70 6.43
N ILE A 652 -26.34 -16.61 7.18
CA ILE A 652 -27.25 -15.47 7.03
C ILE A 652 -26.77 -14.65 5.85
N ALA A 653 -27.60 -14.56 4.82
CA ALA A 653 -27.29 -13.83 3.59
C ALA A 653 -27.97 -12.47 3.58
N ALA A 654 -27.27 -11.45 3.12
CA ALA A 654 -27.79 -10.14 2.88
C ALA A 654 -27.25 -9.60 1.55
N CYS A 655 -28.01 -8.74 0.90
CA CYS A 655 -27.64 -8.07 -0.32
C CYS A 655 -28.08 -6.61 -0.27
N THR A 656 -27.27 -5.70 -0.83
CA THR A 656 -27.67 -4.29 -0.94
C THR A 656 -27.28 -3.74 -2.30
N TYR A 657 -28.11 -2.87 -2.82
CA TYR A 657 -27.98 -2.25 -4.13
C TYR A 657 -28.56 -0.82 -4.11
N SER A 658 -28.26 -0.03 -5.11
CA SER A 658 -28.73 1.36 -5.18
C SER A 658 -30.25 1.43 -5.19
N LYS A 659 -30.81 2.35 -4.42
CA LYS A 659 -32.25 2.65 -4.44
C LYS A 659 -32.75 3.07 -5.84
N GLU A 660 -31.89 3.68 -6.64
CA GLU A 660 -32.21 4.06 -8.01
C GLU A 660 -32.37 2.84 -8.95
N LEU A 661 -31.78 1.68 -8.56
CA LEU A 661 -31.99 0.43 -9.26
C LEU A 661 -33.32 -0.22 -8.94
N ASP A 662 -33.98 0.19 -7.85
CA ASP A 662 -35.24 -0.38 -7.42
C ASP A 662 -36.36 0.14 -8.33
N PRO A 663 -36.87 -0.67 -9.23
CA PRO A 663 -37.85 -0.18 -10.19
C PRO A 663 -39.20 -0.03 -9.53
N LYS A 664 -39.81 1.08 -9.83
CA LYS A 664 -41.17 1.39 -9.39
C LYS A 664 -42.26 0.88 -10.37
N ASP A 665 -41.86 0.06 -11.34
CA ASP A 665 -42.69 -0.43 -12.41
C ASP A 665 -42.66 -1.98 -12.52
N ASP A 666 -43.63 -2.55 -13.23
CA ASP A 666 -43.71 -4.00 -13.52
C ASP A 666 -42.83 -4.43 -14.71
N SER A 667 -41.70 -3.81 -14.92
CA SER A 667 -40.78 -4.16 -16.01
C SER A 667 -40.11 -5.54 -15.76
N PRO A 668 -39.69 -6.24 -16.82
CA PRO A 668 -38.92 -7.48 -16.67
C PRO A 668 -37.68 -7.32 -15.77
N ARG A 669 -37.11 -6.13 -15.76
CA ARG A 669 -35.97 -5.78 -14.91
C ARG A 669 -36.37 -5.69 -13.45
N SER A 670 -37.53 -5.15 -13.13
CA SER A 670 -38.12 -5.11 -11.80
C SER A 670 -38.34 -6.51 -11.24
N MET A 671 -38.89 -7.38 -12.06
CA MET A 671 -39.08 -8.79 -11.69
C MET A 671 -37.76 -9.49 -11.45
N LEU A 672 -36.71 -9.21 -12.25
CA LEU A 672 -35.38 -9.75 -12.04
C LEU A 672 -34.82 -9.32 -10.68
N ILE A 673 -34.88 -8.04 -10.36
CA ILE A 673 -34.39 -7.47 -9.09
C ILE A 673 -35.15 -8.07 -7.92
N ALA A 674 -36.49 -8.02 -7.96
CA ALA A 674 -37.32 -8.57 -6.90
C ALA A 674 -37.09 -10.07 -6.68
N LYS A 675 -36.92 -10.85 -7.75
CA LYS A 675 -36.78 -12.29 -7.68
C LYS A 675 -35.35 -12.73 -7.36
N GLU A 676 -34.35 -12.15 -7.99
CA GLU A 676 -32.96 -12.59 -7.83
C GLU A 676 -32.25 -11.92 -6.66
N LEU A 677 -32.48 -10.65 -6.40
CA LEU A 677 -31.92 -9.94 -5.28
C LEU A 677 -32.80 -10.01 -4.03
N GLY A 678 -34.11 -9.89 -4.19
CA GLY A 678 -35.04 -10.00 -3.08
C GLY A 678 -35.01 -11.34 -2.36
N ASN A 679 -34.86 -12.46 -3.09
CA ASN A 679 -34.70 -13.79 -2.49
C ASN A 679 -33.43 -13.94 -1.65
N TYR A 680 -32.47 -13.03 -1.77
CA TYR A 680 -31.23 -13.00 -1.00
C TYR A 680 -31.24 -11.96 0.13
N GLY A 681 -32.42 -11.49 0.53
CA GLY A 681 -32.54 -10.42 1.50
C GLY A 681 -32.09 -9.06 0.94
N GLY A 682 -32.25 -8.87 -0.38
CA GLY A 682 -31.89 -7.65 -1.09
C GLY A 682 -32.71 -6.46 -0.61
N THR A 683 -32.04 -5.39 -0.28
CA THR A 683 -32.64 -4.14 0.16
C THR A 683 -32.01 -2.96 -0.56
N PRO A 684 -32.83 -2.04 -1.10
CA PRO A 684 -32.30 -0.83 -1.74
C PRO A 684 -31.74 0.15 -0.70
N ASP A 685 -30.66 0.87 -1.05
CA ASP A 685 -30.01 1.84 -0.18
C ASP A 685 -29.56 3.07 -0.97
N GLU A 686 -29.67 4.26 -0.38
CA GLU A 686 -29.30 5.53 -1.00
C GLU A 686 -27.77 5.73 -1.05
N ASP A 687 -27.04 5.10 -0.16
CA ASP A 687 -25.59 5.21 -0.09
C ASP A 687 -24.85 4.24 -1.04
N ILE A 688 -25.56 3.32 -1.68
CA ILE A 688 -24.98 2.41 -2.68
C ILE A 688 -25.06 3.05 -4.07
N PRO A 689 -23.93 3.18 -4.77
CA PRO A 689 -23.91 3.71 -6.11
C PRO A 689 -24.55 2.74 -7.13
N LEU A 690 -25.10 3.30 -8.22
CA LEU A 690 -25.76 2.54 -9.29
C LEU A 690 -24.91 1.44 -9.95
N ASN A 691 -23.62 1.63 -9.94
CA ASN A 691 -22.65 0.73 -10.58
C ASN A 691 -22.25 -0.48 -9.72
N MET A 692 -22.90 -0.69 -8.55
CA MET A 692 -22.48 -1.72 -7.62
C MET A 692 -23.66 -2.46 -6.97
N ILE A 693 -23.48 -3.76 -6.75
CA ILE A 693 -24.30 -4.60 -5.87
C ILE A 693 -23.36 -5.26 -4.88
N MET A 694 -23.69 -5.21 -3.59
CA MET A 694 -22.91 -5.85 -2.53
C MET A 694 -23.64 -7.08 -2.00
N PHE A 695 -22.92 -8.18 -1.82
CA PHE A 695 -23.37 -9.40 -1.17
C PHE A 695 -22.54 -9.63 0.08
N TYR A 696 -23.19 -10.08 1.13
CA TYR A 696 -22.57 -10.40 2.39
C TYR A 696 -23.20 -11.67 2.95
N GLN A 697 -22.39 -12.56 3.49
CA GLN A 697 -22.84 -13.75 4.19
C GLN A 697 -22.05 -13.89 5.49
N SER A 698 -22.73 -14.28 6.54
CA SER A 698 -22.13 -14.54 7.86
C SER A 698 -22.67 -15.83 8.44
N ILE A 699 -21.82 -16.52 9.17
CA ILE A 699 -22.19 -17.71 9.95
C ILE A 699 -21.77 -17.48 11.38
N TYR A 700 -22.69 -17.65 12.32
CA TYR A 700 -22.49 -17.40 13.74
C TYR A 700 -22.61 -18.67 14.58
N GLY A 701 -22.16 -18.59 15.83
CA GLY A 701 -22.32 -19.65 16.80
C GLY A 701 -21.42 -20.84 16.57
N LEU A 702 -20.23 -20.60 16.00
CA LEU A 702 -19.22 -21.62 15.81
C LEU A 702 -18.43 -21.83 17.10
N ARG A 703 -17.87 -23.04 17.27
CA ARG A 703 -16.93 -23.38 18.33
C ARG A 703 -15.56 -23.57 17.72
N ALA A 704 -14.55 -22.82 18.19
CA ALA A 704 -13.20 -22.92 17.63
C ALA A 704 -12.60 -24.31 17.81
N ASN A 705 -12.89 -24.99 18.94
CA ASN A 705 -12.44 -26.35 19.21
C ASN A 705 -13.11 -27.45 18.35
N LYS A 706 -14.07 -27.09 17.49
CA LYS A 706 -14.66 -28.00 16.49
C LYS A 706 -14.15 -27.74 15.07
N LEU A 707 -13.29 -26.77 14.90
CA LEU A 707 -12.63 -26.50 13.62
C LEU A 707 -11.41 -27.43 13.46
N SER A 708 -11.27 -28.04 12.30
CA SER A 708 -10.25 -29.07 12.03
C SER A 708 -8.82 -28.62 12.29
N LYS A 709 -8.53 -27.34 12.10
CA LYS A 709 -7.20 -26.77 12.31
C LYS A 709 -6.78 -26.76 13.78
N PHE A 710 -7.74 -26.60 14.67
CA PHE A 710 -7.48 -26.48 16.11
C PHE A 710 -7.61 -27.80 16.86
N SER A 711 -8.45 -28.68 16.35
CA SER A 711 -8.70 -29.96 17.04
C SER A 711 -8.56 -31.15 16.09
N PRO A 712 -7.68 -32.08 16.37
CA PRO A 712 -7.62 -33.35 15.66
C PRO A 712 -8.95 -34.11 15.72
N GLY A 713 -9.25 -34.91 14.70
CA GLY A 713 -10.50 -35.65 14.61
C GLY A 713 -11.71 -34.84 14.12
N CYS A 714 -11.55 -33.55 13.95
CA CYS A 714 -12.60 -32.66 13.45
C CYS A 714 -12.48 -32.34 11.94
N ALA A 715 -11.55 -32.99 11.24
CA ALA A 715 -11.31 -32.72 9.83
C ALA A 715 -12.46 -33.19 8.94
N ALA A 716 -12.91 -32.27 8.06
CA ALA A 716 -13.67 -32.65 6.88
C ALA A 716 -12.73 -33.17 5.77
N GLU A 717 -13.28 -33.86 4.79
CA GLU A 717 -12.50 -34.39 3.67
C GLU A 717 -11.68 -33.28 2.96
N GLY A 718 -10.39 -33.48 2.82
CA GLY A 718 -9.47 -32.53 2.18
C GLY A 718 -9.01 -31.36 3.08
N ARG A 719 -9.33 -31.35 4.36
CA ARG A 719 -8.91 -30.34 5.34
C ARG A 719 -7.79 -30.85 6.25
N SER A 720 -7.01 -29.93 6.82
CA SER A 720 -5.98 -30.30 7.79
C SER A 720 -6.61 -30.81 9.10
N ASP A 721 -5.96 -31.76 9.74
CA ASP A 721 -6.40 -32.38 10.98
C ASP A 721 -5.50 -31.95 12.15
N GLY A 722 -5.99 -30.99 12.94
CA GLY A 722 -5.30 -30.49 14.12
C GLY A 722 -3.95 -29.81 13.81
N GLU A 723 -3.82 -29.14 12.66
CA GLU A 723 -2.55 -28.59 12.22
C GLU A 723 -1.96 -27.57 13.21
N TYR A 724 -2.81 -26.71 13.80
CA TYR A 724 -2.36 -25.71 14.78
C TYR A 724 -2.07 -26.35 16.12
N TYR A 725 -2.90 -27.30 16.52
CA TYR A 725 -2.67 -28.13 17.71
C TYR A 725 -1.30 -28.83 17.62
N LYS A 726 -1.04 -29.52 16.50
CA LYS A 726 0.23 -30.22 16.28
C LYS A 726 1.42 -29.27 16.31
N ALA A 727 1.35 -28.12 15.66
CA ALA A 727 2.40 -27.12 15.66
C ALA A 727 2.68 -26.56 17.06
N TYR A 728 1.63 -26.29 17.84
CA TYR A 728 1.75 -25.82 19.21
C TYR A 728 2.45 -26.84 20.10
N TYR A 729 1.99 -28.08 20.09
CA TYR A 729 2.59 -29.14 20.93
C TYR A 729 4.00 -29.51 20.47
N GLU A 730 4.30 -29.43 19.20
CA GLU A 730 5.69 -29.60 18.70
C GLU A 730 6.63 -28.53 19.27
N VAL A 731 6.23 -27.28 19.23
CA VAL A 731 7.02 -26.17 19.79
C VAL A 731 7.15 -26.30 21.30
N VAL A 732 6.06 -26.56 21.99
CA VAL A 732 6.04 -26.71 23.47
C VAL A 732 6.89 -27.89 23.91
N SER A 733 6.90 -28.99 23.17
CA SER A 733 7.74 -30.18 23.48
C SER A 733 9.23 -29.92 23.31
N GLN A 734 9.63 -28.90 22.59
CA GLN A 734 11.03 -28.49 22.38
C GLN A 734 11.48 -27.40 23.36
N ILE A 735 10.60 -26.94 24.25
CA ILE A 735 10.96 -25.98 25.28
C ILE A 735 11.92 -26.60 26.23
N LYS A 736 13.15 -26.13 26.23
CA LYS A 736 14.21 -26.53 27.16
C LYS A 736 14.19 -25.63 28.39
N PRO A 737 14.53 -26.16 29.57
CA PRO A 737 14.74 -25.32 30.73
C PRO A 737 15.80 -24.28 30.43
N LYS A 738 15.57 -23.05 30.92
CA LYS A 738 16.53 -21.95 30.75
C LYS A 738 17.92 -22.36 31.21
N SER A 739 18.86 -22.53 30.29
CA SER A 739 20.24 -22.27 30.59
C SER A 739 20.48 -20.76 30.47
N ASP A 740 21.41 -20.20 31.23
CA ASP A 740 21.72 -18.74 31.34
C ASP A 740 21.89 -17.99 30.01
N LYS A 741 21.79 -18.65 28.87
CA LYS A 741 22.16 -18.11 27.57
C LYS A 741 21.03 -18.12 26.52
N THR A 742 19.92 -18.82 26.71
CA THR A 742 18.83 -18.86 25.71
C THR A 742 17.49 -18.69 26.39
N PRO A 743 16.77 -17.58 26.10
CA PRO A 743 15.41 -17.42 26.61
C PRO A 743 14.51 -18.52 26.04
N VAL A 744 13.77 -19.20 26.92
CA VAL A 744 12.71 -20.10 26.51
C VAL A 744 11.65 -19.28 25.80
N ILE A 745 11.46 -19.52 24.51
CA ILE A 745 10.38 -18.90 23.75
C ILE A 745 9.10 -19.67 24.06
N THR A 746 8.31 -19.15 24.98
CA THR A 746 6.98 -19.69 25.24
C THR A 746 5.98 -18.97 24.34
N PRO A 747 5.15 -19.69 23.56
CA PRO A 747 4.11 -19.03 22.78
C PRO A 747 3.06 -18.47 23.72
N HIS A 748 2.97 -17.16 23.78
CA HIS A 748 1.89 -16.37 24.40
C HIS A 748 1.61 -16.52 25.90
N ILE A 749 2.05 -17.53 26.56
CA ILE A 749 1.83 -17.65 28.00
C ILE A 749 2.80 -16.71 28.69
N ASP A 750 2.33 -15.55 29.07
CA ASP A 750 3.05 -14.70 30.00
C ASP A 750 2.95 -15.36 31.39
N ARG A 751 4.10 -15.65 31.97
CA ARG A 751 4.21 -16.28 33.30
C ARG A 751 3.56 -15.46 34.40
N ASN A 752 3.44 -14.18 34.19
CA ASN A 752 2.77 -13.27 35.14
C ASN A 752 1.24 -13.29 34.97
N TRP A 753 0.72 -13.95 33.96
CA TRP A 753 -0.70 -14.03 33.70
C TRP A 753 -1.24 -15.40 34.11
N HIS A 754 -2.00 -15.42 35.14
CA HIS A 754 -2.67 -16.62 35.62
C HIS A 754 -3.90 -16.94 34.75
N ILE A 755 -3.68 -17.25 33.50
CA ILE A 755 -4.74 -17.55 32.56
C ILE A 755 -4.98 -19.05 32.50
N VAL A 756 -6.23 -19.45 32.71
CA VAL A 756 -6.70 -20.79 32.43
C VAL A 756 -6.90 -20.91 30.92
N SER A 757 -6.09 -21.72 30.28
CA SER A 757 -6.21 -21.97 28.85
C SER A 757 -7.31 -22.99 28.54
N ALA A 758 -8.11 -22.74 27.52
CA ALA A 758 -9.17 -23.63 27.04
C ALA A 758 -8.80 -24.36 25.73
N LEU A 759 -9.72 -24.56 24.80
CA LEU A 759 -9.63 -25.37 23.59
C LEU A 759 -9.42 -26.89 23.71
N PRO A 760 -9.37 -27.54 24.86
CA PRO A 760 -9.42 -28.99 24.85
C PRO A 760 -10.84 -29.43 24.43
N ASP A 761 -10.99 -30.38 23.68
CA ASP A 761 -12.14 -31.22 23.28
C ASP A 761 -11.61 -32.05 22.10
N LEU A 762 -10.54 -32.78 22.42
CA LEU A 762 -9.77 -33.55 21.47
C LEU A 762 -10.51 -34.86 21.17
N ASP A 763 -10.14 -35.55 20.11
CA ASP A 763 -10.54 -36.93 19.91
C ASP A 763 -9.98 -37.82 21.03
N GLU A 764 -10.53 -39.01 21.17
CA GLU A 764 -10.17 -39.92 22.27
C GLU A 764 -8.67 -40.25 22.30
N GLU A 765 -7.99 -40.37 21.17
CA GLU A 765 -6.58 -40.72 21.13
C GLU A 765 -5.70 -39.55 21.62
N ASN A 766 -5.96 -38.34 21.12
CA ASN A 766 -5.24 -37.14 21.52
C ASN A 766 -5.55 -36.75 22.97
N GLN A 767 -6.79 -36.97 23.43
CA GLN A 767 -7.16 -36.76 24.82
C GLN A 767 -6.39 -37.72 25.73
N ARG A 768 -6.36 -39.00 25.39
CA ARG A 768 -5.58 -40.00 26.16
C ARG A 768 -4.09 -39.68 26.18
N ARG A 769 -3.55 -39.20 25.05
CA ARG A 769 -2.15 -38.77 25.00
C ARG A 769 -1.88 -37.59 25.94
N GLN A 770 -2.71 -36.58 25.90
CA GLN A 770 -2.59 -35.40 26.77
C GLN A 770 -2.73 -35.78 28.26
N GLU A 771 -3.69 -36.59 28.60
CA GLU A 771 -3.87 -37.11 29.95
C GLU A 771 -2.62 -37.86 30.43
N ARG A 772 -2.03 -38.68 29.58
CA ARG A 772 -0.77 -39.39 29.90
C ARG A 772 0.37 -38.41 30.16
N GLU A 773 0.54 -37.39 29.31
CA GLU A 773 1.59 -36.40 29.52
C GLU A 773 1.41 -35.64 30.84
N ILE A 774 0.17 -35.25 31.16
CA ILE A 774 -0.16 -34.59 32.44
C ILE A 774 0.15 -35.50 33.62
N TYR A 775 -0.30 -36.73 33.60
CA TYR A 775 -0.04 -37.67 34.69
C TYR A 775 1.44 -38.01 34.85
N ARG A 776 2.17 -38.10 33.73
CA ARG A 776 3.62 -38.32 33.74
C ARG A 776 4.34 -37.10 34.31
N ALA A 777 3.99 -35.90 33.91
CA ALA A 777 4.56 -34.69 34.47
C ALA A 777 4.22 -34.50 35.95
N PHE A 778 3.01 -34.82 36.36
CA PHE A 778 2.60 -34.81 37.76
C PHE A 778 3.47 -35.79 38.60
N ALA A 779 3.57 -37.02 38.16
CA ALA A 779 4.36 -38.05 38.87
C ALA A 779 5.84 -37.65 38.99
N LEU A 780 6.44 -37.19 37.90
CA LEU A 780 7.84 -36.73 37.89
C LEU A 780 8.02 -35.47 38.71
N GLY A 781 7.10 -34.52 38.60
CA GLY A 781 7.15 -33.27 39.35
C GLY A 781 7.17 -33.50 40.87
N ILE A 782 6.36 -34.42 41.34
CA ILE A 782 6.30 -34.76 42.75
C ILE A 782 7.47 -35.66 43.19
N ILE A 783 7.75 -36.74 42.46
CA ILE A 783 8.81 -37.69 42.82
C ILE A 783 10.17 -37.02 42.82
N CYS A 784 10.44 -36.15 41.88
CA CYS A 784 11.72 -35.49 41.72
C CYS A 784 11.80 -34.14 42.42
N ASP A 785 10.79 -33.78 43.21
CA ASP A 785 10.72 -32.53 43.95
C ASP A 785 10.88 -31.28 43.03
N LEU A 786 10.35 -31.39 41.81
CA LEU A 786 10.45 -30.34 40.83
C LEU A 786 9.32 -29.31 40.97
N VAL A 787 8.23 -29.70 41.64
CA VAL A 787 7.09 -28.85 41.87
C VAL A 787 6.95 -28.59 43.36
N CYS A 788 7.24 -27.39 43.78
CA CYS A 788 7.01 -26.94 45.14
C CYS A 788 5.89 -25.88 45.20
N TYR A 789 5.32 -25.71 46.34
CA TYR A 789 4.32 -24.66 46.53
C TYR A 789 4.65 -23.82 47.78
N SER A 790 4.22 -22.54 47.71
CA SER A 790 4.34 -21.66 48.87
C SER A 790 3.03 -20.92 49.08
N LYS A 791 2.63 -20.77 50.36
CA LYS A 791 1.43 -19.98 50.73
C LYS A 791 1.76 -18.50 50.60
N ILE A 792 1.03 -17.78 49.71
CA ILE A 792 1.21 -16.37 49.53
C ILE A 792 0.33 -15.58 50.50
N SER A 793 -0.92 -16.02 50.71
CA SER A 793 -1.86 -15.43 51.64
C SER A 793 -2.90 -16.48 52.03
N GLU A 794 -3.81 -16.15 52.96
CA GLU A 794 -4.85 -17.07 53.32
C GLU A 794 -5.72 -17.48 52.13
N GLY A 795 -5.71 -18.78 51.77
CA GLY A 795 -6.40 -19.36 50.61
C GLY A 795 -5.71 -19.18 49.26
N LYS A 796 -4.49 -18.63 49.22
CA LYS A 796 -3.71 -18.54 47.99
C LYS A 796 -2.38 -19.27 48.10
N TYR A 797 -2.15 -20.17 47.15
CA TYR A 797 -0.93 -20.96 47.05
C TYR A 797 -0.29 -20.67 45.66
N LEU A 798 1.01 -20.47 45.70
CA LEU A 798 1.82 -20.33 44.48
C LEU A 798 2.58 -21.60 44.26
N TYR A 799 2.40 -22.21 43.10
CA TYR A 799 3.17 -23.37 42.68
C TYR A 799 4.39 -22.90 41.87
N ARG A 800 5.53 -23.43 42.19
CA ARG A 800 6.77 -23.16 41.49
C ARG A 800 7.31 -24.42 40.91
N LEU A 801 7.83 -24.33 39.71
CA LEU A 801 8.63 -25.34 39.09
C LEU A 801 10.09 -25.05 39.45
N GLU A 802 10.64 -25.76 40.40
CA GLU A 802 12.05 -25.68 40.80
C GLU A 802 12.86 -26.71 40.02
N LEU A 803 13.52 -26.22 38.98
CA LEU A 803 14.49 -27.02 38.23
C LEU A 803 15.88 -26.64 38.71
N ASN A 804 16.69 -27.60 39.14
CA ASN A 804 18.05 -27.35 39.62
C ASN A 804 18.82 -26.50 38.62
N ASP A 805 19.44 -25.43 39.07
CA ASP A 805 20.21 -24.46 38.28
C ASP A 805 19.38 -23.46 37.47
N LEU A 806 18.04 -23.42 37.62
CA LEU A 806 17.17 -22.48 36.93
C LEU A 806 16.40 -21.62 37.91
N GLU A 807 16.07 -20.37 37.49
CA GLU A 807 15.14 -19.55 38.26
C GLU A 807 13.77 -20.25 38.35
N PRO A 808 13.15 -20.29 39.56
CA PRO A 808 11.86 -20.92 39.74
C PRO A 808 10.79 -20.33 38.83
N GLU A 809 10.08 -21.17 38.12
CA GLU A 809 8.96 -20.75 37.29
C GLU A 809 7.66 -20.84 38.05
N GLU A 810 7.00 -19.70 38.23
CA GLU A 810 5.68 -19.64 38.82
C GLU A 810 4.62 -20.08 37.81
N PHE A 811 3.77 -20.99 38.21
CA PHE A 811 2.60 -21.37 37.41
C PHE A 811 1.42 -21.66 38.35
N VAL A 812 0.28 -21.16 37.96
CA VAL A 812 -1.03 -21.30 38.62
C VAL A 812 -1.07 -20.92 40.10
N VAL A 813 -1.84 -19.91 40.39
CA VAL A 813 -2.28 -19.58 41.76
C VAL A 813 -3.64 -20.17 42.00
N SER A 814 -3.78 -21.05 42.96
CA SER A 814 -5.10 -21.51 43.42
C SER A 814 -5.71 -20.49 44.39
N ASN A 815 -6.96 -20.12 44.16
CA ASN A 815 -7.78 -19.32 45.10
C ASN A 815 -8.66 -20.20 45.96
N GLY A 816 -8.47 -21.52 45.96
CA GLY A 816 -9.31 -22.47 46.63
C GLY A 816 -9.11 -22.53 48.14
N THR A 817 -10.03 -23.18 48.83
CA THR A 817 -9.81 -23.73 50.19
C THR A 817 -8.60 -24.63 50.18
N PRO A 818 -7.82 -24.70 51.26
CA PRO A 818 -6.69 -25.58 51.31
C PRO A 818 -7.11 -27.01 51.07
N CYS A 819 -6.92 -27.44 49.84
CA CYS A 819 -7.01 -28.83 49.44
C CYS A 819 -5.65 -29.49 49.61
N ASP A 820 -5.60 -30.74 49.43
CA ASP A 820 -4.34 -31.48 49.34
C ASP A 820 -3.52 -30.88 48.19
N HIS A 821 -2.33 -30.39 48.50
CA HIS A 821 -1.48 -29.69 47.55
C HIS A 821 -1.14 -30.54 46.31
N TYR A 822 -1.07 -31.84 46.42
CA TYR A 822 -0.86 -32.71 45.27
C TYR A 822 -2.00 -32.65 44.24
N TYR A 823 -3.25 -32.57 44.71
CA TYR A 823 -4.37 -32.44 43.83
C TYR A 823 -4.37 -31.09 43.09
N GLU A 824 -4.02 -30.04 43.79
CA GLU A 824 -3.89 -28.72 43.19
C GLU A 824 -2.77 -28.65 42.15
N VAL A 825 -1.66 -29.35 42.37
CA VAL A 825 -0.61 -29.48 41.34
C VAL A 825 -1.11 -30.22 40.13
N LEU A 826 -1.89 -31.28 40.26
CA LEU A 826 -2.51 -31.97 39.14
C LEU A 826 -3.43 -31.07 38.36
N ASP A 827 -4.26 -30.28 39.02
CA ASP A 827 -5.13 -29.31 38.40
C ASP A 827 -4.33 -28.21 37.68
N ALA A 828 -3.25 -27.72 38.31
CA ALA A 828 -2.37 -26.73 37.73
C ALA A 828 -1.73 -27.22 36.41
N LEU A 829 -1.24 -28.46 36.42
CA LEU A 829 -0.67 -29.08 35.23
C LEU A 829 -1.70 -29.35 34.15
N THR A 830 -2.94 -29.68 34.52
CA THR A 830 -4.03 -29.90 33.56
C THR A 830 -4.31 -28.66 32.71
N ILE A 831 -4.14 -27.48 33.28
CA ILE A 831 -4.40 -26.21 32.61
C ILE A 831 -3.13 -25.53 32.06
N ASN A 832 -1.96 -26.01 32.44
CA ASN A 832 -0.69 -25.44 32.03
C ASN A 832 0.20 -26.43 31.23
N PRO A 833 -0.02 -26.54 29.91
CA PRO A 833 0.74 -27.48 29.08
C PRO A 833 2.22 -27.12 28.97
N VAL A 834 2.58 -25.86 29.21
CA VAL A 834 4.00 -25.46 29.21
C VAL A 834 4.71 -26.05 30.39
N ALA A 835 4.13 -25.97 31.58
CA ALA A 835 4.69 -26.62 32.77
C ALA A 835 4.85 -28.14 32.57
N VAL A 836 3.83 -28.78 31.98
CA VAL A 836 3.90 -30.22 31.63
C VAL A 836 5.10 -30.49 30.73
N GLN A 837 5.26 -29.78 29.64
CA GLN A 837 6.35 -30.04 28.71
C GLN A 837 7.72 -29.63 29.25
N THR A 838 7.78 -28.62 30.12
CA THR A 838 9.01 -28.22 30.78
C THR A 838 9.51 -29.35 31.71
N ILE A 839 8.64 -29.92 32.53
CA ILE A 839 8.96 -31.05 33.39
C ILE A 839 9.43 -32.24 32.55
N LEU A 840 8.66 -32.62 31.52
CA LEU A 840 8.97 -33.76 30.68
C LEU A 840 10.30 -33.57 29.93
N SER A 841 10.57 -32.39 29.41
CA SER A 841 11.82 -32.08 28.70
C SER A 841 13.01 -32.07 29.63
N TYR A 842 12.89 -31.47 30.81
CA TYR A 842 13.93 -31.46 31.84
C TYR A 842 14.31 -32.89 32.25
N MET A 843 13.32 -33.73 32.55
CA MET A 843 13.55 -35.10 32.91
C MET A 843 14.18 -35.92 31.79
N LYS A 844 13.78 -35.66 30.54
CA LYS A 844 14.39 -36.31 29.38
C LYS A 844 15.87 -35.96 29.26
N GLU A 845 16.25 -34.71 29.50
CA GLU A 845 17.64 -34.29 29.52
C GLU A 845 18.41 -34.96 30.71
N LYS A 846 17.85 -34.94 31.90
CA LYS A 846 18.45 -35.60 33.06
C LYS A 846 18.67 -37.11 32.84
N PHE A 847 17.72 -37.78 32.20
CA PHE A 847 17.85 -39.19 31.84
C PHE A 847 18.91 -39.42 30.75
N ALA A 848 19.05 -38.47 29.80
CA ALA A 848 20.08 -38.57 28.77
C ALA A 848 21.51 -38.41 29.34
N ASP A 849 21.69 -37.58 30.36
CA ASP A 849 22.98 -37.30 31.00
C ASP A 849 23.46 -38.44 31.87
N GLU A 850 22.57 -39.38 32.25
CA GLU A 850 22.91 -40.50 33.11
C GLU A 850 23.59 -41.69 32.41
N ARG A 851 23.88 -41.57 31.13
CA ARG A 851 24.70 -42.57 30.43
C ARG A 851 26.12 -42.54 30.96
N ASN A 852 26.53 -43.65 31.58
CA ASN A 852 27.94 -43.78 31.94
C ASN A 852 28.82 -43.81 30.69
N SER A 853 30.12 -43.65 30.87
CA SER A 853 31.11 -43.66 29.78
C SER A 853 31.14 -44.97 28.95
N SER A 854 30.48 -46.00 29.40
CA SER A 854 30.29 -47.30 28.71
C SER A 854 28.92 -47.46 28.06
N GLY A 855 28.02 -46.43 28.12
CA GLY A 855 26.70 -46.45 27.57
C GLY A 855 25.69 -47.32 28.34
N LYS A 856 26.06 -47.83 29.52
CA LYS A 856 25.19 -48.65 30.36
C LYS A 856 24.51 -47.81 31.43
N LEU A 857 23.23 -48.05 31.65
CA LEU A 857 22.49 -47.46 32.72
C LEU A 857 22.83 -48.16 34.05
N ASP A 858 23.11 -47.36 35.07
CA ASP A 858 23.20 -47.84 36.46
C ASP A 858 21.91 -47.45 37.21
N PHE A 859 20.96 -48.36 37.24
CA PHE A 859 19.67 -48.13 37.89
C PHE A 859 19.80 -47.86 39.40
N GLU A 860 20.80 -48.44 40.09
CA GLU A 860 20.97 -48.19 41.51
C GLU A 860 21.37 -46.76 41.84
N HIS A 861 22.10 -46.13 40.93
CA HIS A 861 22.57 -44.77 41.09
C HIS A 861 21.82 -43.76 40.19
N SER A 862 20.70 -44.18 39.58
CA SER A 862 19.90 -43.30 38.73
C SER A 862 19.33 -42.13 39.52
N TYR A 863 19.18 -41.02 38.83
CA TYR A 863 18.56 -39.81 39.40
C TYR A 863 17.15 -40.10 39.91
N LEU A 864 16.34 -40.82 39.15
CA LEU A 864 14.98 -41.18 39.53
C LEU A 864 14.95 -42.01 40.82
N ARG A 865 15.85 -43.00 40.98
CA ARG A 865 15.95 -43.83 42.18
C ARG A 865 16.39 -43.05 43.41
N ARG A 866 17.34 -42.14 43.23
CA ARG A 866 17.75 -41.23 44.31
C ARG A 866 16.60 -40.38 44.80
N GLN A 867 15.86 -39.78 43.89
CA GLN A 867 14.72 -38.96 44.21
C GLN A 867 13.59 -39.75 44.89
N ILE A 868 13.31 -40.96 44.44
CA ILE A 868 12.33 -41.84 45.11
C ILE A 868 12.75 -42.13 46.55
N ASN A 869 14.01 -42.45 46.77
CA ASN A 869 14.50 -42.74 48.13
C ASN A 869 14.50 -41.48 49.01
N GLU A 870 14.84 -40.33 48.46
CA GLU A 870 14.81 -39.04 49.16
C GLU A 870 13.39 -38.64 49.55
N LEU A 871 12.44 -38.68 48.63
CA LEU A 871 11.04 -38.42 48.89
C LEU A 871 10.47 -39.35 49.96
N ALA A 872 10.79 -40.64 49.85
CA ALA A 872 10.31 -41.60 50.82
C ALA A 872 10.88 -41.36 52.24
N SER A 873 12.14 -40.89 52.31
CA SER A 873 12.77 -40.57 53.59
C SER A 873 12.22 -39.29 54.22
N ILE A 874 12.00 -38.25 53.41
CA ILE A 874 11.54 -36.93 53.88
C ILE A 874 10.06 -36.95 54.23
N GLU A 875 9.21 -37.35 53.28
CA GLU A 875 7.76 -37.24 53.40
C GLU A 875 7.13 -38.28 54.32
N TYR A 876 7.69 -39.50 54.39
CA TYR A 876 7.08 -40.60 55.06
C TYR A 876 7.94 -41.22 56.17
N GLY A 877 9.12 -40.68 56.41
CA GLY A 877 10.06 -41.14 57.47
C GLY A 877 10.44 -42.60 57.34
N LYS A 878 10.33 -43.20 56.15
CA LYS A 878 10.51 -44.65 55.95
C LYS A 878 11.46 -44.90 54.79
N ALA A 879 12.65 -45.39 55.07
CA ALA A 879 13.60 -45.79 54.03
C ALA A 879 13.18 -47.12 53.38
N GLY A 880 13.58 -47.32 52.11
CA GLY A 880 13.40 -48.58 51.40
C GLY A 880 11.98 -48.79 50.82
N LEU A 881 11.28 -47.69 50.50
CA LEU A 881 10.05 -47.76 49.74
C LEU A 881 10.30 -48.01 48.26
N SER A 882 9.43 -48.78 47.63
CA SER A 882 9.40 -48.98 46.20
C SER A 882 8.69 -47.85 45.48
N ILE A 883 8.86 -47.76 44.15
CA ILE A 883 8.07 -46.85 43.32
C ILE A 883 6.56 -47.11 43.45
N PHE A 884 6.16 -48.33 43.66
CA PHE A 884 4.76 -48.69 43.90
C PHE A 884 4.26 -48.15 45.22
N ASP A 885 5.11 -48.14 46.26
CA ASP A 885 4.82 -47.55 47.55
C ASP A 885 4.61 -46.05 47.42
N VAL A 886 5.51 -45.36 46.71
CA VAL A 886 5.38 -43.94 46.51
C VAL A 886 4.08 -43.58 45.74
N ALA A 887 3.75 -44.34 44.70
CA ALA A 887 2.51 -44.18 43.96
C ALA A 887 1.27 -44.42 44.78
N LEU A 888 1.28 -45.41 45.67
CA LEU A 888 0.22 -45.72 46.64
C LEU A 888 0.06 -44.57 47.65
N LEU A 889 1.14 -44.04 48.15
CA LEU A 889 1.12 -42.93 49.10
C LEU A 889 0.61 -41.64 48.48
N LEU A 890 0.98 -41.36 47.25
CA LEU A 890 0.43 -40.25 46.49
C LEU A 890 -1.10 -40.38 46.32
N LYS A 891 -1.58 -41.56 46.01
CA LYS A 891 -3.04 -41.84 45.90
C LYS A 891 -3.76 -41.66 47.22
N VAL A 892 -3.19 -42.12 48.34
CA VAL A 892 -3.81 -42.05 49.67
C VAL A 892 -3.75 -40.64 50.25
N SER A 893 -2.71 -39.89 49.98
CA SER A 893 -2.56 -38.52 50.47
C SER A 893 -3.45 -37.50 49.72
N THR A 894 -4.06 -37.90 48.61
CA THR A 894 -4.92 -37.04 47.83
C THR A 894 -6.38 -37.20 48.30
N PRO A 895 -7.19 -36.14 48.42
CA PRO A 895 -8.59 -36.25 48.92
C PRO A 895 -9.39 -37.25 48.09
N SER A 896 -9.91 -38.29 48.79
CA SER A 896 -10.55 -39.42 48.11
C SER A 896 -11.87 -39.07 47.42
N ALA A 897 -12.49 -37.97 47.74
CA ALA A 897 -13.77 -37.53 47.15
C ALA A 897 -13.60 -36.93 45.72
N GLU A 898 -12.41 -36.40 45.38
CA GLU A 898 -12.19 -35.68 44.14
C GLU A 898 -11.12 -36.33 43.23
N PHE A 899 -10.29 -37.18 43.80
CA PHE A 899 -9.29 -37.92 43.01
C PHE A 899 -9.98 -39.15 42.41
N ASP A 900 -10.43 -39.01 41.18
CA ASP A 900 -11.08 -40.11 40.48
C ASP A 900 -10.15 -41.35 40.45
N LYS A 901 -10.74 -42.53 40.71
CA LYS A 901 -10.04 -43.80 40.58
C LYS A 901 -9.34 -43.97 39.23
N THR A 902 -9.89 -43.37 38.19
CA THR A 902 -9.33 -43.32 36.83
C THR A 902 -8.01 -42.53 36.78
N VAL A 903 -7.94 -41.42 37.48
CA VAL A 903 -6.73 -40.56 37.53
C VAL A 903 -5.57 -41.29 38.23
N GLY A 904 -5.83 -41.91 39.39
CA GLY A 904 -4.81 -42.69 40.11
C GLY A 904 -4.27 -43.86 39.30
N LYS A 905 -5.10 -44.55 38.54
CA LYS A 905 -4.70 -45.57 37.58
C LYS A 905 -3.85 -44.99 36.44
N GLY A 906 -4.25 -43.84 35.94
CA GLY A 906 -3.48 -43.14 34.91
C GLY A 906 -2.07 -42.78 35.35
N ILE A 907 -1.91 -42.22 36.56
CA ILE A 907 -0.62 -41.87 37.15
C ILE A 907 0.27 -43.11 37.30
N MET A 908 -0.25 -44.16 37.85
CA MET A 908 0.48 -45.42 38.03
C MET A 908 0.98 -45.97 36.68
N ARG A 909 0.10 -46.03 35.70
CA ARG A 909 0.47 -46.46 34.35
C ARG A 909 1.59 -45.64 33.78
N GLU A 910 1.54 -44.34 33.90
CA GLU A 910 2.57 -43.46 33.34
C GLU A 910 3.91 -43.61 34.09
N ILE A 911 3.91 -43.82 35.38
CA ILE A 911 5.14 -44.12 36.12
C ILE A 911 5.80 -45.43 35.59
N LEU A 912 5.01 -46.48 35.45
CA LEU A 912 5.52 -47.74 34.88
C LEU A 912 5.98 -47.62 33.45
N THR A 913 5.21 -46.91 32.60
CA THR A 913 5.56 -46.65 31.20
C THR A 913 6.85 -45.83 31.12
N LEU A 914 7.02 -44.84 31.99
CA LEU A 914 8.18 -43.98 32.02
C LEU A 914 9.43 -44.76 32.42
N ILE A 915 9.33 -45.65 33.38
CA ILE A 915 10.44 -46.55 33.77
C ILE A 915 10.83 -47.45 32.60
N TYR A 916 9.85 -47.98 31.89
CA TYR A 916 10.06 -48.81 30.71
C TYR A 916 10.72 -48.03 29.56
N GLU A 917 10.21 -46.86 29.23
CA GLU A 917 10.80 -45.98 28.22
C GLU A 917 12.20 -45.50 28.60
N TYR A 918 12.43 -45.20 29.86
CA TYR A 918 13.72 -44.86 30.38
C TYR A 918 14.73 -46.02 30.20
N ALA A 919 14.30 -47.24 30.50
CA ALA A 919 15.10 -48.44 30.26
C ALA A 919 15.44 -48.63 28.77
N GLN A 920 14.47 -48.41 27.89
CA GLN A 920 14.64 -48.49 26.43
C GLN A 920 15.68 -47.52 25.89
N THR A 921 15.75 -46.31 26.39
CA THR A 921 16.69 -45.29 25.90
C THR A 921 18.14 -45.58 26.29
N MET A 922 18.35 -46.41 27.25
CA MET A 922 19.63 -46.58 27.94
C MET A 922 20.32 -47.94 27.69
N VAL A 923 19.63 -48.88 27.07
CA VAL A 923 20.10 -50.25 26.91
C VAL A 923 19.92 -50.72 25.47
N LEU A 924 20.87 -51.51 24.94
CA LEU A 924 20.71 -52.22 23.67
C LEU A 924 19.46 -53.12 23.75
N GLU A 925 18.64 -53.15 22.72
CA GLU A 925 17.35 -53.88 22.67
C GLU A 925 17.40 -55.32 23.21
N ALA A 926 18.54 -56.01 23.02
CA ALA A 926 18.71 -57.39 23.48
C ALA A 926 18.74 -57.57 25.00
N ASP A 927 19.08 -56.52 25.77
CA ASP A 927 19.24 -56.60 27.23
C ASP A 927 18.11 -55.92 28.02
N LEU A 928 17.18 -55.27 27.30
CA LEU A 928 16.15 -54.40 27.89
C LEU A 928 15.26 -55.17 28.87
N ASP A 929 14.71 -56.29 28.44
CA ASP A 929 13.78 -57.09 29.28
C ASP A 929 14.48 -57.65 30.55
N GLY A 930 15.74 -58.01 30.49
CA GLY A 930 16.52 -58.46 31.62
C GLY A 930 16.75 -57.37 32.65
N ILE A 931 17.15 -56.18 32.22
CA ILE A 931 17.47 -55.03 33.13
C ILE A 931 16.19 -54.46 33.70
N TYR A 932 15.18 -54.22 32.84
CA TYR A 932 13.84 -53.73 33.26
C TYR A 932 13.20 -54.73 34.22
N GLY A 933 13.20 -55.98 33.84
CA GLY A 933 12.66 -57.08 34.70
C GLY A 933 13.32 -57.14 36.04
N LYS A 934 14.66 -57.04 36.12
CA LYS A 934 15.42 -57.00 37.36
C LYS A 934 15.02 -55.82 38.23
N PHE A 935 14.96 -54.64 37.68
CA PHE A 935 14.54 -53.43 38.40
C PHE A 935 13.14 -53.57 38.96
N VAL A 936 12.19 -53.99 38.12
CA VAL A 936 10.80 -54.19 38.53
C VAL A 936 10.68 -55.23 39.61
N LEU A 937 11.41 -56.34 39.49
CA LEU A 937 11.47 -57.39 40.56
C LEU A 937 11.96 -56.81 41.88
N GLU A 938 13.03 -56.02 41.86
CA GLU A 938 13.54 -55.39 43.09
C GLU A 938 12.49 -54.45 43.71
N GLN A 939 11.79 -53.69 42.91
CA GLN A 939 10.70 -52.81 43.40
C GLN A 939 9.56 -53.67 44.02
N PHE A 940 9.19 -54.78 43.42
CA PHE A 940 8.19 -55.69 43.99
C PHE A 940 8.66 -56.38 45.24
N GLU A 941 9.94 -56.75 45.38
CA GLU A 941 10.50 -57.27 46.59
C GLU A 941 10.46 -56.28 47.76
N MET A 942 10.79 -54.98 47.41
CA MET A 942 10.67 -53.90 48.40
C MET A 942 9.21 -53.67 48.81
N PHE A 943 8.26 -53.70 47.88
CA PHE A 943 6.84 -53.57 48.11
C PHE A 943 6.29 -54.74 48.95
N ASP A 944 6.68 -55.97 48.62
CA ASP A 944 6.30 -57.19 49.37
C ASP A 944 6.77 -57.17 50.81
N LYS A 945 7.95 -56.61 51.09
CA LYS A 945 8.46 -56.46 52.49
C LYS A 945 7.62 -55.50 53.30
N ASN A 946 6.88 -54.60 52.71
CA ASN A 946 6.06 -53.61 53.38
C ASN A 946 4.58 -54.03 53.48
N ILE A 947 4.20 -55.21 53.00
CA ILE A 947 2.78 -55.64 52.89
C ILE A 947 2.07 -55.67 54.24
N ASP A 948 2.74 -56.15 55.31
CA ASP A 948 2.14 -56.17 56.64
C ASP A 948 1.80 -54.76 57.15
N TRP A 949 2.73 -53.81 56.92
CA TRP A 949 2.50 -52.40 57.29
C TRP A 949 1.33 -51.81 56.53
N TYR A 950 1.16 -52.08 55.21
CA TYR A 950 0.02 -51.62 54.45
C TYR A 950 -1.30 -52.22 54.90
N MET A 951 -1.30 -53.49 55.25
CA MET A 951 -2.47 -54.19 55.77
C MET A 951 -2.90 -53.66 57.13
N ASP A 952 -1.97 -53.23 57.97
CA ASP A 952 -2.28 -52.67 59.27
C ASP A 952 -2.83 -51.22 59.16
N ASN A 953 -2.36 -50.42 58.24
CA ASN A 953 -2.68 -49.02 58.14
C ASN A 953 -3.78 -48.71 57.10
N TRP A 954 -3.89 -49.48 56.00
CA TRP A 954 -4.74 -49.17 54.87
C TRP A 954 -5.51 -50.38 54.28
N LYS A 955 -6.01 -51.23 55.13
CA LYS A 955 -6.53 -52.54 54.80
C LYS A 955 -7.50 -52.57 53.59
N ASP A 956 -8.48 -51.69 53.56
CA ASP A 956 -9.56 -51.72 52.56
C ASP A 956 -9.08 -51.13 51.21
N ASN A 957 -8.23 -50.11 51.23
CA ASN A 957 -7.69 -49.46 50.04
C ASN A 957 -6.57 -50.20 49.33
N PHE A 958 -5.82 -51.04 50.10
CA PHE A 958 -4.72 -51.77 49.55
C PHE A 958 -5.13 -52.90 48.61
N SER A 959 -6.25 -53.57 48.89
CA SER A 959 -6.81 -54.56 47.94
C SER A 959 -7.19 -53.96 46.58
N ASP A 960 -7.82 -52.81 46.60
CA ASP A 960 -8.22 -52.10 45.38
C ASP A 960 -6.97 -51.65 44.63
N TYR A 961 -5.96 -51.17 45.31
CA TYR A 961 -4.68 -50.74 44.72
C TYR A 961 -3.94 -51.90 44.03
N ILE A 962 -3.83 -53.05 44.62
CA ILE A 962 -3.23 -54.25 44.01
C ILE A 962 -4.02 -54.69 42.76
N ASN A 963 -5.34 -54.66 42.80
CA ASN A 963 -6.15 -54.98 41.65
C ASN A 963 -5.95 -53.95 40.50
N ASP A 964 -5.77 -52.69 40.84
CA ASP A 964 -5.46 -51.63 39.82
C ASP A 964 -4.09 -51.84 39.25
N LEU A 965 -3.07 -52.13 40.05
CA LEU A 965 -1.71 -52.48 39.55
C LEU A 965 -1.76 -53.69 38.60
N MET A 966 -2.51 -54.71 38.92
CA MET A 966 -2.66 -55.91 38.05
C MET A 966 -3.27 -55.56 36.69
N ARG A 967 -4.15 -54.56 36.60
CA ARG A 967 -4.80 -54.12 35.37
C ARG A 967 -3.84 -53.33 34.45
N ILE A 968 -2.89 -52.63 35.05
CA ILE A 968 -1.96 -51.76 34.30
C ILE A 968 -0.58 -52.40 34.09
N ALA A 969 -0.35 -53.59 34.65
CA ALA A 969 0.91 -54.30 34.48
C ALA A 969 1.28 -54.49 32.99
N VAL A 970 2.52 -54.12 32.66
CA VAL A 970 3.04 -54.06 31.26
C VAL A 970 3.66 -55.40 30.87
N SER A 971 4.13 -56.18 31.83
CA SER A 971 4.81 -57.43 31.58
C SER A 971 4.20 -58.62 32.36
N ASP A 972 4.44 -59.83 31.88
CA ASP A 972 4.03 -61.07 32.58
C ASP A 972 4.74 -61.25 33.92
N ILE A 973 5.94 -60.73 34.06
CA ILE A 973 6.72 -60.72 35.32
C ILE A 973 5.99 -59.87 36.35
N GLU A 974 5.55 -58.67 35.99
CA GLU A 974 4.75 -57.81 36.88
C GLU A 974 3.47 -58.48 37.30
N ARG A 975 2.73 -59.05 36.36
CA ARG A 975 1.45 -59.74 36.65
C ARG A 975 1.61 -60.89 37.60
N LYS A 976 2.66 -61.71 37.40
CA LYS A 976 2.95 -62.84 38.26
C LYS A 976 3.26 -62.35 39.66
N LYS A 977 4.13 -61.36 39.82
CA LYS A 977 4.51 -60.83 41.14
C LYS A 977 3.33 -60.18 41.87
N LEU A 978 2.51 -59.40 41.14
CA LEU A 978 1.30 -58.84 41.72
C LEU A 978 0.30 -59.93 42.15
N THR A 979 0.20 -61.02 41.40
CA THR A 979 -0.62 -62.18 41.80
C THR A 979 -0.11 -62.81 43.07
N ASP A 980 1.18 -63.02 43.18
CA ASP A 980 1.82 -63.58 44.40
C ASP A 980 1.54 -62.67 45.63
N ILE A 981 1.70 -61.37 45.48
CA ILE A 981 1.42 -60.36 46.50
C ILE A 981 -0.08 -60.35 46.89
N TYR A 982 -0.96 -60.46 45.92
CA TYR A 982 -2.40 -60.50 46.13
C TYR A 982 -2.81 -61.75 46.89
N GLU A 983 -2.24 -62.93 46.59
CA GLU A 983 -2.46 -64.16 47.31
C GLU A 983 -1.93 -64.08 48.73
N LYS A 984 -0.75 -63.54 48.97
CA LYS A 984 -0.19 -63.28 50.30
C LYS A 984 -1.14 -62.35 51.10
N MET A 985 -1.60 -61.26 50.50
CA MET A 985 -2.60 -60.38 51.12
C MET A 985 -3.87 -61.14 51.53
N ARG A 986 -4.42 -61.95 50.61
CA ARG A 986 -5.65 -62.72 50.88
C ARG A 986 -5.46 -63.70 52.04
N LYS A 987 -4.27 -64.32 52.18
CA LYS A 987 -3.90 -65.17 53.29
C LYS A 987 -3.88 -64.44 54.60
N ILE A 988 -3.23 -63.28 54.66
CA ILE A 988 -3.20 -62.39 55.82
C ILE A 988 -4.62 -61.98 56.22
N MET A 989 -5.48 -61.58 55.27
CA MET A 989 -6.88 -61.25 55.54
C MET A 989 -7.69 -62.41 56.13
N LYS A 990 -7.49 -63.62 55.63
CA LYS A 990 -8.11 -64.84 56.15
C LYS A 990 -7.65 -65.18 57.55
N GLU A 991 -6.38 -65.03 57.84
CA GLU A 991 -5.81 -65.28 59.16
C GLU A 991 -6.26 -64.26 60.19
N SER A 992 -6.36 -62.97 59.80
CA SER A 992 -6.89 -61.91 60.65
C SER A 992 -8.38 -62.03 60.91
N SER A 993 -9.17 -62.55 59.95
CA SER A 993 -10.58 -62.83 60.15
C SER A 993 -10.83 -64.05 61.04
N LYS A 994 -9.93 -65.06 61.04
CA LYS A 994 -9.96 -66.19 61.96
C LYS A 994 -9.56 -65.90 63.43
N LYS A 995 -8.79 -64.79 63.59
CA LYS A 995 -8.43 -64.28 64.94
C LYS A 995 -9.49 -63.39 65.55
N ARG A 996 -10.44 -62.94 64.77
CA ARG A 996 -11.59 -62.13 65.27
C ARG A 996 -12.90 -62.86 65.37
N GLY A 997 -12.97 -64.18 65.07
CA GLY A 997 -14.06 -65.13 65.41
C GLY A 997 -13.55 -66.04 66.50
#